data_c26abe86ee2b64c572d153c67221ce56
#
_entry.id   c26abe86ee2b64c572d153c67221ce56
#
_cell.length_a   1.000
_cell.length_b   1.000
_cell.length_c   1.000
_cell.angle_alpha   90.00
_cell.angle_beta   90.00
_cell.angle_gamma   90.00
#
_symmetry.space_group_name_H-M   'P 1'
#
loop_
_entity.id
_entity.type
_entity.pdbx_description
1 polymer ?
#
loop_
_entity_poly.entity_id
_entity_poly.type
_entity_poly.pdbx_seq_one_letter_code
_entity_poly.pdbx_strand_id
1 'polypeptide(L)'
;LVGYLGGGPLVEGLLKVGSCLEARAGVSVELFLKLVERAPREEYGDFGFPLLRFVRADSIEGVVGSVASCLGGSVDYLSLDVVKGFLNIRFNEVKLGGVVIDLTANGWAPGIARVGDGEVKTIVVEHTSANPVHPLHMGHARNSSLGDTLARMLKARGHRVVRRFYVNDMGRQVAVLTLGFKILGLTPQYVASRLKAKIDHAVGWVYALTHTTIDLVLARKGAIEENVESLASTIARLREKDVELADMIIENVMKLEDPEAELSRIMSRYEAGLEPERSIVRSVAGKVIEGFKETLEKLGVEFDYWDWESDVVWSGLLSSTLEKLKGSRYIVKHKDALALDVARVAKEVVEPSGELSQTIRLPRGFEIPPMILARSDGTTLYWTRDIAYSLYKFESSKADMVVNVIAGEQRLPQLQIRLALLALGRVREAVNMIHYDYEMVRLPGRVMRGRRGEYVSLDEIVEDAEARALQEVLKRNPGLGVEEARIIAGKVAVGAIRFSLVQPGALKPIVFDVEKVLNFEENTGPYLQYTYARAHNILEKHGPIDFSLADPRAYGDSLRRALLIQTLTYPLVAAKAADELRPEDLASYLLKLADTFNRWYQRDSVIHEQDMGAREAKAILVKLVRDVLSSGLGVLGVPVLERM
;
A
#
# COMPACT_ATOMS: atom_id res chain seq x y z
N LEU A 1 22.48 0.79 18.88
CA LEU A 1 21.09 0.95 19.39
C LEU A 1 20.24 1.82 18.46
N VAL A 2 20.81 2.22 17.34
CA VAL A 2 20.19 3.10 16.34
C VAL A 2 19.23 2.25 15.49
N GLY A 3 18.00 2.72 15.32
CA GLY A 3 17.05 2.07 14.41
C GLY A 3 15.85 1.36 15.04
N TYR A 4 15.76 1.22 16.37
CA TYR A 4 14.61 0.58 17.02
C TYR A 4 14.18 1.32 18.31
N LEU A 5 14.08 2.65 18.22
CA LEU A 5 13.67 3.49 19.36
C LEU A 5 12.22 3.20 19.77
N GLY A 6 11.98 3.12 21.08
CA GLY A 6 10.64 2.89 21.64
C GLY A 6 10.14 1.44 21.52
N GLY A 7 10.99 0.49 21.11
CA GLY A 7 10.62 -0.91 20.92
C GLY A 7 10.25 -1.69 22.18
N GLY A 8 10.50 -1.11 23.36
CA GLY A 8 10.21 -1.73 24.65
C GLY A 8 11.19 -2.82 25.08
N PRO A 9 10.94 -3.46 26.25
CA PRO A 9 11.96 -4.25 26.94
C PRO A 9 12.42 -5.50 26.19
N LEU A 10 11.53 -6.16 25.44
CA LEU A 10 11.90 -7.33 24.63
C LEU A 10 12.86 -6.93 23.49
N VAL A 11 12.53 -5.86 22.76
CA VAL A 11 13.38 -5.36 21.66
C VAL A 11 14.72 -4.86 22.19
N GLU A 12 14.73 -4.17 23.34
CA GLU A 12 15.95 -3.73 24.02
C GLU A 12 16.83 -4.92 24.43
N GLY A 13 16.22 -5.99 24.94
CA GLY A 13 16.92 -7.23 25.24
C GLY A 13 17.59 -7.84 24.00
N LEU A 14 16.86 -7.94 22.88
CA LEU A 14 17.41 -8.41 21.61
C LEU A 14 18.53 -7.50 21.06
N LEU A 15 18.37 -6.19 21.16
CA LEU A 15 19.41 -5.23 20.76
C LEU A 15 20.70 -5.41 21.58
N LYS A 16 20.60 -5.63 22.89
CA LYS A 16 21.77 -5.90 23.74
C LYS A 16 22.45 -7.22 23.37
N VAL A 17 21.68 -8.28 23.10
CA VAL A 17 22.22 -9.54 22.59
C VAL A 17 22.96 -9.31 21.26
N GLY A 18 22.37 -8.58 20.33
CA GLY A 18 22.99 -8.21 19.06
C GLY A 18 24.29 -7.41 19.23
N SER A 19 24.31 -6.42 20.10
CA SER A 19 25.52 -5.63 20.41
C SER A 19 26.64 -6.48 21.02
N CYS A 20 26.30 -7.42 21.89
CA CYS A 20 27.27 -8.36 22.44
C CYS A 20 27.77 -9.35 21.39
N LEU A 21 26.94 -9.82 20.46
CA LEU A 21 27.34 -10.64 19.32
C LEU A 21 28.28 -9.90 18.36
N GLU A 22 28.01 -8.63 18.11
CA GLU A 22 28.89 -7.78 17.30
C GLU A 22 30.27 -7.66 17.93
N ALA A 23 30.31 -7.35 19.24
CA ALA A 23 31.55 -7.19 19.98
C ALA A 23 32.34 -8.51 20.17
N ARG A 24 31.69 -9.66 20.22
CA ARG A 24 32.30 -10.97 20.55
C ARG A 24 32.47 -11.92 19.37
N ALA A 25 31.65 -11.77 18.32
CA ALA A 25 31.62 -12.65 17.17
C ALA A 25 31.65 -11.92 15.81
N GLY A 26 31.72 -10.59 15.79
CA GLY A 26 31.72 -9.79 14.57
C GLY A 26 30.41 -9.83 13.77
N VAL A 27 29.32 -10.28 14.36
CA VAL A 27 27.99 -10.31 13.74
C VAL A 27 27.30 -8.98 14.02
N SER A 28 27.11 -8.14 12.98
CA SER A 28 26.49 -6.82 13.17
C SER A 28 25.09 -6.92 13.77
N VAL A 29 24.70 -5.91 14.56
CA VAL A 29 23.36 -5.82 15.15
C VAL A 29 22.28 -5.88 14.09
N GLU A 30 22.49 -5.20 12.94
CA GLU A 30 21.56 -5.21 11.83
C GLU A 30 21.35 -6.64 11.27
N LEU A 31 22.43 -7.38 11.03
CA LEU A 31 22.38 -8.75 10.54
C LEU A 31 21.71 -9.69 11.55
N PHE A 32 21.99 -9.51 12.85
CA PHE A 32 21.35 -10.26 13.92
C PHE A 32 19.83 -10.01 13.92
N LEU A 33 19.39 -8.75 13.93
CA LEU A 33 17.96 -8.41 13.93
C LEU A 33 17.26 -8.87 12.65
N LYS A 34 17.95 -8.87 11.51
CA LYS A 34 17.41 -9.39 10.25
C LYS A 34 17.13 -10.88 10.30
N LEU A 35 18.00 -11.66 10.93
CA LEU A 35 17.96 -13.12 10.93
C LEU A 35 17.36 -13.75 12.20
N VAL A 36 17.21 -12.98 13.29
CA VAL A 36 16.57 -13.50 14.48
C VAL A 36 15.06 -13.68 14.22
N GLU A 37 14.57 -14.89 14.52
CA GLU A 37 13.17 -15.29 14.28
C GLU A 37 12.57 -15.92 15.53
N ARG A 38 11.23 -15.96 15.60
CA ARG A 38 10.51 -16.71 16.62
C ARG A 38 10.88 -18.18 16.54
N ALA A 39 11.23 -18.78 17.70
CA ALA A 39 11.51 -20.20 17.76
C ALA A 39 10.26 -21.01 17.35
N PRO A 40 10.43 -22.11 16.59
CA PRO A 40 9.30 -22.92 16.10
C PRO A 40 8.59 -23.70 17.20
N ARG A 41 9.26 -23.91 18.37
CA ARG A 41 8.73 -24.61 19.54
C ARG A 41 9.21 -23.92 20.81
N GLU A 42 8.38 -23.91 21.84
CA GLU A 42 8.71 -23.31 23.15
C GLU A 42 9.94 -23.91 23.82
N GLU A 43 10.22 -25.20 23.62
CA GLU A 43 11.42 -25.86 24.16
C GLU A 43 12.73 -25.22 23.68
N TYR A 44 12.71 -24.57 22.51
CA TYR A 44 13.87 -23.85 21.95
C TYR A 44 13.93 -22.37 22.36
N GLY A 45 13.11 -21.93 23.32
CA GLY A 45 13.04 -20.54 23.76
C GLY A 45 12.04 -19.71 22.97
N ASP A 46 12.21 -18.38 22.97
CA ASP A 46 11.31 -17.45 22.31
C ASP A 46 11.82 -17.05 20.92
N PHE A 47 13.15 -16.93 20.77
CA PHE A 47 13.81 -16.57 19.53
C PHE A 47 15.02 -17.46 19.27
N GLY A 48 15.31 -17.65 17.98
CA GLY A 48 16.48 -18.37 17.51
C GLY A 48 17.27 -17.54 16.50
N PHE A 49 18.61 -17.56 16.62
CA PHE A 49 19.52 -16.97 15.64
C PHE A 49 20.47 -18.04 15.11
N PRO A 50 20.65 -18.19 13.77
CA PRO A 50 21.45 -19.24 13.16
C PRO A 50 22.96 -18.98 13.31
N LEU A 51 23.49 -19.12 14.53
CA LEU A 51 24.87 -18.75 14.89
C LEU A 51 25.92 -19.54 14.12
N LEU A 52 25.64 -20.82 13.78
CA LEU A 52 26.53 -21.70 13.01
C LEU A 52 26.89 -21.18 11.60
N ARG A 53 26.11 -20.23 11.08
CA ARG A 53 26.43 -19.58 9.79
C ARG A 53 27.59 -18.60 9.89
N PHE A 54 27.95 -18.17 11.10
CA PHE A 54 28.89 -17.07 11.35
C PHE A 54 30.07 -17.50 12.24
N VAL A 55 29.89 -18.56 13.02
CA VAL A 55 30.88 -19.04 14.01
C VAL A 55 31.13 -20.52 13.78
N ARG A 56 32.39 -20.95 13.95
CA ARG A 56 32.77 -22.36 13.84
C ARG A 56 32.10 -23.22 14.93
N ALA A 57 31.76 -24.45 14.60
CA ALA A 57 31.02 -25.36 15.48
C ALA A 57 31.70 -25.58 16.84
N ASP A 58 33.04 -25.66 16.84
CA ASP A 58 33.87 -25.85 18.03
C ASP A 58 33.95 -24.62 18.96
N SER A 59 33.55 -23.47 18.49
CA SER A 59 33.65 -22.19 19.20
C SER A 59 32.30 -21.66 19.69
N ILE A 60 31.18 -22.31 19.30
CA ILE A 60 29.81 -21.78 19.57
C ILE A 60 29.54 -21.58 21.05
N GLU A 61 29.83 -22.60 21.88
CA GLU A 61 29.56 -22.52 23.33
C GLU A 61 30.40 -21.42 24.01
N GLY A 62 31.66 -21.27 23.58
CA GLY A 62 32.55 -20.20 24.06
C GLY A 62 32.06 -18.82 23.67
N VAL A 63 31.54 -18.67 22.43
CA VAL A 63 30.94 -17.39 21.98
C VAL A 63 29.69 -17.07 22.78
N VAL A 64 28.79 -18.03 22.98
CA VAL A 64 27.55 -17.80 23.75
C VAL A 64 27.85 -17.48 25.22
N GLY A 65 28.82 -18.17 25.84
CA GLY A 65 29.31 -17.82 27.17
C GLY A 65 29.90 -16.41 27.25
N SER A 66 30.63 -15.97 26.21
CA SER A 66 31.16 -14.61 26.12
C SER A 66 30.06 -13.57 25.92
N VAL A 67 29.02 -13.88 25.13
CA VAL A 67 27.84 -13.01 24.95
C VAL A 67 27.05 -12.90 26.26
N ALA A 68 26.82 -14.00 26.95
CA ALA A 68 26.17 -14.01 28.24
C ALA A 68 26.94 -13.18 29.29
N SER A 69 28.26 -13.30 29.31
CA SER A 69 29.13 -12.47 30.18
C SER A 69 29.09 -10.98 29.80
N CYS A 70 29.00 -10.67 28.52
CA CYS A 70 28.85 -9.29 28.00
C CYS A 70 27.53 -8.65 28.45
N LEU A 71 26.44 -9.41 28.43
CA LEU A 71 25.13 -8.94 28.89
C LEU A 71 25.13 -8.57 30.40
N GLY A 72 25.89 -9.32 31.21
CA GLY A 72 25.96 -9.11 32.66
C GLY A 72 24.57 -9.14 33.29
N GLY A 73 24.35 -8.33 34.34
CA GLY A 73 23.05 -8.17 35.00
C GLY A 73 22.11 -7.16 34.32
N SER A 74 22.49 -6.59 33.15
CA SER A 74 21.75 -5.50 32.54
C SER A 74 20.40 -5.92 31.90
N VAL A 75 20.21 -7.23 31.68
CA VAL A 75 18.99 -7.86 31.16
C VAL A 75 18.76 -9.20 31.83
N ASP A 76 18.52 -9.18 33.12
CA ASP A 76 18.34 -10.36 33.95
C ASP A 76 17.05 -11.15 33.69
N TYR A 77 16.18 -10.59 32.79
CA TYR A 77 14.94 -11.20 32.33
C TYR A 77 15.10 -12.07 31.09
N LEU A 78 16.32 -12.29 30.56
CA LEU A 78 16.56 -13.22 29.46
C LEU A 78 17.69 -14.21 29.79
N SER A 79 17.66 -15.36 29.13
CA SER A 79 18.69 -16.38 29.15
C SER A 79 19.05 -16.83 27.74
N LEU A 80 20.29 -17.29 27.54
CA LEU A 80 20.84 -17.76 26.29
C LEU A 80 21.15 -19.25 26.40
N ASP A 81 20.87 -19.99 25.33
CA ASP A 81 21.20 -21.41 25.20
C ASP A 81 21.61 -21.74 23.76
N VAL A 82 22.25 -22.88 23.55
CA VAL A 82 22.66 -23.37 22.23
C VAL A 82 21.96 -24.68 21.93
N VAL A 83 21.16 -24.72 20.88
CA VAL A 83 20.56 -25.97 20.40
C VAL A 83 20.76 -26.09 18.88
N LYS A 84 21.41 -27.17 18.44
CA LYS A 84 21.65 -27.48 17.03
C LYS A 84 22.29 -26.33 16.24
N GLY A 85 23.20 -25.58 16.87
CA GLY A 85 23.91 -24.47 16.23
C GLY A 85 23.14 -23.15 16.13
N PHE A 86 22.00 -23.08 16.78
CA PHE A 86 21.25 -21.84 16.97
C PHE A 86 21.54 -21.26 18.35
N LEU A 87 21.73 -19.96 18.43
CA LEU A 87 21.64 -19.21 19.65
C LEU A 87 20.15 -19.02 19.96
N ASN A 88 19.67 -19.65 21.02
CA ASN A 88 18.30 -19.54 21.49
C ASN A 88 18.21 -18.52 22.64
N ILE A 89 17.20 -17.69 22.59
CA ILE A 89 16.95 -16.62 23.56
C ILE A 89 15.59 -16.89 24.21
N ARG A 90 15.58 -17.00 25.51
CA ARG A 90 14.36 -17.18 26.32
C ARG A 90 14.18 -16.01 27.27
N PHE A 91 12.99 -15.45 27.30
CA PHE A 91 12.59 -14.42 28.24
C PHE A 91 11.89 -15.03 29.44
N ASN A 92 12.30 -14.61 30.65
CA ASN A 92 11.62 -14.97 31.90
C ASN A 92 10.37 -14.09 32.01
N GLU A 93 9.21 -14.69 31.95
CA GLU A 93 7.91 -14.01 31.91
C GLU A 93 7.61 -13.21 33.19
N VAL A 94 8.08 -13.65 34.35
CA VAL A 94 7.83 -12.96 35.64
C VAL A 94 8.68 -11.69 35.69
N LYS A 95 9.99 -11.80 35.43
CA LYS A 95 10.89 -10.65 35.46
C LYS A 95 10.56 -9.64 34.35
N LEU A 96 10.37 -10.14 33.13
CA LEU A 96 9.95 -9.31 31.99
C LEU A 96 8.59 -8.65 32.27
N GLY A 97 7.65 -9.40 32.84
CA GLY A 97 6.33 -8.89 33.24
C GLY A 97 6.40 -7.76 34.25
N GLY A 98 7.27 -7.85 35.23
CA GLY A 98 7.53 -6.76 36.20
C GLY A 98 8.00 -5.49 35.48
N VAL A 99 8.98 -5.60 34.59
CA VAL A 99 9.45 -4.46 33.77
C VAL A 99 8.31 -3.87 32.92
N VAL A 100 7.46 -4.71 32.33
CA VAL A 100 6.32 -4.27 31.49
C VAL A 100 5.26 -3.54 32.34
N ILE A 101 4.95 -4.02 33.53
CA ILE A 101 4.04 -3.37 34.46
C ILE A 101 4.53 -1.95 34.76
N ASP A 102 5.80 -1.82 35.16
CA ASP A 102 6.41 -0.52 35.47
C ASP A 102 6.41 0.44 34.27
N LEU A 103 6.79 -0.04 33.10
CA LEU A 103 6.80 0.79 31.89
C LEU A 103 5.38 1.23 31.49
N THR A 104 4.39 0.32 31.59
CA THR A 104 3.01 0.62 31.23
C THR A 104 2.38 1.61 32.22
N ALA A 105 2.71 1.50 33.50
CA ALA A 105 2.33 2.46 34.53
C ALA A 105 2.88 3.87 34.24
N ASN A 106 4.06 3.95 33.61
CA ASN A 106 4.70 5.19 33.20
C ASN A 106 4.32 5.63 31.76
N GLY A 107 3.22 5.09 31.22
CA GLY A 107 2.64 5.52 29.93
C GLY A 107 3.23 4.87 28.69
N TRP A 108 4.10 3.86 28.81
CA TRP A 108 4.57 3.12 27.65
C TRP A 108 3.46 2.25 27.06
N ALA A 109 3.37 2.22 25.73
CA ALA A 109 2.51 1.33 24.97
C ALA A 109 3.26 0.76 23.76
N PRO A 110 2.97 -0.50 23.34
CA PRO A 110 3.60 -1.08 22.17
C PRO A 110 3.22 -0.30 20.91
N GLY A 111 4.23 0.25 20.23
CA GLY A 111 4.11 0.92 18.93
C GLY A 111 5.17 0.41 17.96
N ILE A 112 5.18 0.87 16.72
CA ILE A 112 6.24 0.55 15.77
C ILE A 112 7.55 1.15 16.26
N ALA A 113 8.60 0.34 16.37
CA ALA A 113 9.92 0.85 16.72
C ALA A 113 10.42 1.83 15.65
N ARG A 114 10.92 2.99 16.06
CA ARG A 114 11.29 4.09 15.16
C ARG A 114 12.78 4.06 14.82
N VAL A 115 13.12 4.58 13.64
CA VAL A 115 14.51 4.85 13.27
C VAL A 115 15.10 5.94 14.15
N GLY A 116 16.44 5.94 14.32
CA GLY A 116 17.16 7.02 14.95
C GLY A 116 17.16 8.31 14.10
N ASP A 117 17.38 9.46 14.73
CA ASP A 117 17.33 10.77 14.04
C ASP A 117 18.26 10.85 12.81
N GLY A 118 19.43 10.19 12.86
CA GLY A 118 20.39 10.14 11.74
C GLY A 118 19.96 9.20 10.60
N GLU A 119 18.92 8.40 10.77
CA GLU A 119 18.44 7.43 9.78
C GLU A 119 17.10 7.83 9.15
N VAL A 120 16.57 8.98 9.54
CA VAL A 120 15.31 9.51 8.99
C VAL A 120 15.49 9.86 7.52
N LYS A 121 14.71 9.22 6.66
CA LYS A 121 14.67 9.46 5.21
C LYS A 121 13.42 10.25 4.83
N THR A 122 13.54 11.04 3.75
CA THR A 122 12.38 11.56 3.03
C THR A 122 12.01 10.56 1.94
N ILE A 123 10.80 10.00 2.04
CA ILE A 123 10.33 8.93 1.15
C ILE A 123 9.08 9.41 0.42
N VAL A 124 9.12 9.38 -0.91
CA VAL A 124 7.93 9.59 -1.75
C VAL A 124 7.25 8.25 -1.97
N VAL A 125 5.95 8.18 -1.74
CA VAL A 125 5.11 7.04 -2.12
C VAL A 125 4.11 7.54 -3.15
N GLU A 126 4.30 7.12 -4.40
CA GLU A 126 3.34 7.36 -5.49
C GLU A 126 2.43 6.15 -5.62
N HIS A 127 1.13 6.38 -5.57
CA HIS A 127 0.16 5.31 -5.71
C HIS A 127 -1.16 5.80 -6.30
N THR A 128 -2.04 4.87 -6.66
CA THR A 128 -3.36 5.06 -7.28
C THR A 128 -3.24 5.55 -8.72
N SER A 129 -2.78 6.76 -8.96
CA SER A 129 -2.35 7.33 -10.26
C SER A 129 -3.23 6.90 -11.44
N ALA A 130 -4.53 7.19 -11.35
CA ALA A 130 -5.54 6.80 -12.34
C ALA A 130 -5.77 7.89 -13.38
N ASN A 131 -6.14 7.47 -14.59
CA ASN A 131 -6.58 8.39 -15.64
C ASN A 131 -7.92 9.03 -15.27
N PRO A 132 -8.07 10.37 -15.35
CA PRO A 132 -9.28 11.07 -14.94
C PRO A 132 -10.37 11.02 -16.02
N VAL A 133 -10.82 9.81 -16.37
CA VAL A 133 -11.80 9.60 -17.46
C VAL A 133 -13.03 8.80 -17.04
N HIS A 134 -12.98 8.09 -15.93
CA HIS A 134 -14.09 7.30 -15.36
C HIS A 134 -13.87 7.09 -13.86
N PRO A 135 -14.89 6.68 -13.08
CA PRO A 135 -14.77 6.41 -11.64
C PRO A 135 -13.68 5.39 -11.31
N LEU A 136 -13.18 5.45 -10.07
CA LEU A 136 -12.28 4.44 -9.55
C LEU A 136 -12.96 3.06 -9.48
N HIS A 137 -12.19 2.00 -9.67
CA HIS A 137 -12.64 0.59 -9.59
C HIS A 137 -11.74 -0.24 -8.67
N MET A 138 -12.03 -1.54 -8.47
CA MET A 138 -11.30 -2.41 -7.53
C MET A 138 -9.79 -2.50 -7.78
N GLY A 139 -9.33 -2.37 -9.02
CA GLY A 139 -7.89 -2.30 -9.29
C GLY A 139 -7.22 -1.09 -8.64
N HIS A 140 -7.90 0.07 -8.70
CA HIS A 140 -7.46 1.28 -8.00
C HIS A 140 -7.59 1.14 -6.47
N ALA A 141 -8.63 0.48 -5.96
CA ALA A 141 -8.79 0.22 -4.53
C ALA A 141 -7.62 -0.57 -3.95
N ARG A 142 -7.13 -1.60 -4.68
CA ARG A 142 -5.95 -2.35 -4.24
C ARG A 142 -4.69 -1.50 -4.22
N ASN A 143 -4.46 -0.75 -5.29
CA ASN A 143 -3.33 0.18 -5.38
C ASN A 143 -3.36 1.19 -4.23
N SER A 144 -4.51 1.84 -4.01
CA SER A 144 -4.71 2.82 -2.95
C SER A 144 -4.49 2.22 -1.56
N SER A 145 -5.05 1.02 -1.31
CA SER A 145 -4.92 0.35 -0.01
C SER A 145 -3.48 -0.04 0.29
N LEU A 146 -2.75 -0.59 -0.69
CA LEU A 146 -1.34 -0.94 -0.54
C LEU A 146 -0.48 0.30 -0.37
N GLY A 147 -0.64 1.30 -1.25
CA GLY A 147 0.17 2.52 -1.22
C GLY A 147 -0.01 3.34 0.05
N ASP A 148 -1.26 3.56 0.48
CA ASP A 148 -1.54 4.27 1.73
C ASP A 148 -1.04 3.49 2.96
N THR A 149 -1.16 2.15 2.97
CA THR A 149 -0.61 1.31 4.05
C THR A 149 0.92 1.44 4.12
N LEU A 150 1.63 1.36 2.98
CA LEU A 150 3.08 1.56 2.94
C LEU A 150 3.46 2.95 3.46
N ALA A 151 2.74 4.00 3.03
CA ALA A 151 2.99 5.36 3.50
C ALA A 151 2.80 5.50 5.02
N ARG A 152 1.73 4.89 5.58
CA ARG A 152 1.48 4.87 7.02
C ARG A 152 2.54 4.09 7.79
N MET A 153 2.95 2.92 7.29
CA MET A 153 4.02 2.10 7.89
C MET A 153 5.33 2.88 7.97
N LEU A 154 5.77 3.46 6.85
CA LEU A 154 7.01 4.23 6.76
C LEU A 154 6.97 5.50 7.65
N LYS A 155 5.81 6.17 7.72
CA LYS A 155 5.60 7.31 8.62
C LYS A 155 5.66 6.89 10.09
N ALA A 156 5.01 5.79 10.46
CA ALA A 156 5.03 5.25 11.82
C ALA A 156 6.45 4.77 12.22
N ARG A 157 7.24 4.26 11.24
CA ARG A 157 8.66 3.91 11.38
C ARG A 157 9.54 5.13 11.71
N GLY A 158 9.05 6.35 11.46
CA GLY A 158 9.73 7.61 11.79
C GLY A 158 10.27 8.36 10.57
N HIS A 159 10.02 7.90 9.34
CA HIS A 159 10.43 8.60 8.13
C HIS A 159 9.51 9.79 7.80
N ARG A 160 10.00 10.71 7.00
CA ARG A 160 9.21 11.79 6.37
C ARG A 160 8.62 11.22 5.10
N VAL A 161 7.30 11.08 5.04
CA VAL A 161 6.61 10.47 3.90
C VAL A 161 5.82 11.53 3.15
N VAL A 162 5.95 11.54 1.82
CA VAL A 162 5.21 12.40 0.89
C VAL A 162 4.41 11.49 -0.04
N ARG A 163 3.07 11.61 0.00
CA ARG A 163 2.13 10.82 -0.82
C ARG A 163 1.78 11.59 -2.08
N ARG A 164 2.01 10.98 -3.24
CA ARG A 164 1.75 11.62 -4.54
C ARG A 164 0.78 10.80 -5.37
N PHE A 165 -0.14 11.50 -6.01
CA PHE A 165 -1.02 10.98 -7.04
C PHE A 165 -0.60 11.59 -8.38
N TYR A 166 -0.24 10.77 -9.35
CA TYR A 166 0.05 11.22 -10.71
C TYR A 166 -1.23 11.24 -11.54
N VAL A 167 -1.67 12.43 -11.93
CA VAL A 167 -2.88 12.64 -12.73
C VAL A 167 -2.50 12.50 -14.20
N ASN A 168 -2.83 11.36 -14.80
CA ASN A 168 -2.57 11.07 -16.21
C ASN A 168 -3.61 11.79 -17.09
N ASP A 169 -3.48 13.10 -17.23
CA ASP A 169 -4.41 13.96 -17.97
C ASP A 169 -4.04 14.13 -19.45
N MET A 170 -3.21 13.24 -19.98
CA MET A 170 -2.76 13.25 -21.38
C MET A 170 -3.09 11.93 -22.10
N GLY A 171 -2.97 11.95 -23.43
CA GLY A 171 -3.15 10.76 -24.27
C GLY A 171 -4.56 10.54 -24.79
N ARG A 172 -4.73 9.41 -25.51
CA ARG A 172 -5.95 9.13 -26.31
C ARG A 172 -7.24 9.10 -25.48
N GLN A 173 -7.22 8.54 -24.27
CA GLN A 173 -8.42 8.44 -23.44
C GLN A 173 -8.94 9.83 -23.05
N VAL A 174 -8.05 10.72 -22.66
CA VAL A 174 -8.39 12.10 -22.31
C VAL A 174 -8.86 12.88 -23.55
N ALA A 175 -8.28 12.63 -24.73
CA ALA A 175 -8.73 13.23 -25.98
C ALA A 175 -10.15 12.79 -26.35
N VAL A 176 -10.50 11.50 -26.18
CA VAL A 176 -11.87 10.99 -26.35
C VAL A 176 -12.86 11.70 -25.42
N LEU A 177 -12.52 11.81 -24.16
CA LEU A 177 -13.35 12.52 -23.17
C LEU A 177 -13.52 13.99 -23.56
N THR A 178 -12.43 14.64 -23.96
CA THR A 178 -12.43 16.04 -24.38
C THR A 178 -13.32 16.23 -25.60
N LEU A 179 -13.29 15.33 -26.59
CA LEU A 179 -14.16 15.35 -27.75
C LEU A 179 -15.64 15.29 -27.34
N GLY A 180 -16.01 14.39 -26.42
CA GLY A 180 -17.37 14.28 -25.91
C GLY A 180 -17.88 15.60 -25.29
N PHE A 181 -17.07 16.25 -24.47
CA PHE A 181 -17.45 17.55 -23.87
C PHE A 181 -17.41 18.72 -24.85
N LYS A 182 -16.53 18.68 -25.86
CA LYS A 182 -16.57 19.66 -26.96
C LYS A 182 -17.88 19.56 -27.76
N ILE A 183 -18.33 18.34 -28.05
CA ILE A 183 -19.60 18.08 -28.77
C ILE A 183 -20.79 18.57 -27.93
N LEU A 184 -20.81 18.26 -26.64
CA LEU A 184 -21.91 18.67 -25.77
C LEU A 184 -21.97 20.19 -25.54
N GLY A 185 -20.81 20.85 -25.48
CA GLY A 185 -20.73 22.26 -25.10
C GLY A 185 -21.24 22.55 -23.67
N LEU A 186 -21.31 21.52 -22.82
CA LEU A 186 -21.84 21.56 -21.45
C LEU A 186 -20.74 21.35 -20.42
N THR A 187 -21.00 21.78 -19.19
CA THR A 187 -20.08 21.54 -18.05
C THR A 187 -20.29 20.15 -17.45
N PRO A 188 -19.26 19.55 -16.84
CA PRO A 188 -19.39 18.29 -16.11
C PRO A 188 -20.47 18.34 -15.01
N GLN A 189 -20.61 19.47 -14.31
CA GLN A 189 -21.62 19.67 -13.27
C GLN A 189 -23.04 19.62 -13.82
N TYR A 190 -23.27 20.23 -14.99
CA TYR A 190 -24.59 20.19 -15.64
C TYR A 190 -24.96 18.74 -16.02
N VAL A 191 -24.01 18.00 -16.62
CA VAL A 191 -24.23 16.59 -16.98
C VAL A 191 -24.49 15.74 -15.74
N ALA A 192 -23.71 15.92 -14.68
CA ALA A 192 -23.89 15.22 -13.41
C ALA A 192 -25.28 15.49 -12.77
N SER A 193 -25.69 16.75 -12.73
CA SER A 193 -27.01 17.14 -12.22
C SER A 193 -28.15 16.52 -13.04
N ARG A 194 -28.02 16.52 -14.37
CA ARG A 194 -29.03 15.98 -15.27
C ARG A 194 -29.14 14.44 -15.17
N LEU A 195 -28.01 13.75 -15.06
CA LEU A 195 -27.97 12.30 -14.85
C LEU A 195 -28.24 11.88 -13.41
N LYS A 196 -28.35 12.82 -12.48
CA LYS A 196 -28.46 12.55 -11.02
C LYS A 196 -27.38 11.60 -10.53
N ALA A 197 -26.15 11.79 -11.00
CA ALA A 197 -25.01 10.93 -10.72
C ALA A 197 -23.87 11.74 -10.09
N LYS A 198 -22.99 11.04 -9.36
CA LYS A 198 -21.72 11.59 -8.89
C LYS A 198 -20.91 12.08 -10.10
N ILE A 199 -20.11 13.12 -9.92
CA ILE A 199 -19.50 13.85 -11.04
C ILE A 199 -18.57 13.00 -11.90
N ASP A 200 -17.75 12.14 -11.32
CA ASP A 200 -16.87 11.23 -12.04
C ASP A 200 -17.63 10.11 -12.77
N HIS A 201 -18.79 9.67 -12.22
CA HIS A 201 -19.70 8.74 -12.90
C HIS A 201 -20.35 9.37 -14.14
N ALA A 202 -20.79 10.63 -14.01
CA ALA A 202 -21.37 11.35 -15.14
C ALA A 202 -20.34 11.59 -16.27
N VAL A 203 -19.13 11.98 -15.90
CA VAL A 203 -18.00 12.12 -16.85
C VAL A 203 -17.63 10.78 -17.47
N GLY A 204 -17.59 9.71 -16.70
CA GLY A 204 -17.35 8.35 -17.18
C GLY A 204 -18.40 7.86 -18.17
N TRP A 205 -19.66 8.27 -18.00
CA TRP A 205 -20.72 7.99 -18.96
C TRP A 205 -20.47 8.72 -20.31
N VAL A 206 -20.13 10.00 -20.29
CA VAL A 206 -19.75 10.74 -21.52
C VAL A 206 -18.57 10.07 -22.23
N TYR A 207 -17.53 9.70 -21.44
CA TYR A 207 -16.36 9.00 -21.97
C TYR A 207 -16.74 7.67 -22.63
N ALA A 208 -17.50 6.80 -21.94
CA ALA A 208 -17.88 5.50 -22.44
C ALA A 208 -18.71 5.58 -23.71
N LEU A 209 -19.67 6.52 -23.77
CA LEU A 209 -20.52 6.72 -24.94
C LEU A 209 -19.71 7.24 -26.12
N THR A 210 -18.87 8.26 -25.92
CA THR A 210 -18.01 8.82 -26.97
C THR A 210 -17.04 7.76 -27.50
N HIS A 211 -16.36 7.03 -26.61
CA HIS A 211 -15.42 5.97 -26.97
C HIS A 211 -16.08 4.86 -27.77
N THR A 212 -17.22 4.33 -27.26
CA THR A 212 -17.92 3.22 -27.94
C THR A 212 -18.48 3.65 -29.30
N THR A 213 -18.90 4.91 -29.43
CA THR A 213 -19.38 5.45 -30.74
C THR A 213 -18.23 5.61 -31.73
N ILE A 214 -17.05 6.07 -31.29
CA ILE A 214 -15.84 6.10 -32.13
C ILE A 214 -15.47 4.68 -32.57
N ASP A 215 -15.43 3.72 -31.67
CA ASP A 215 -15.13 2.32 -32.00
C ASP A 215 -16.13 1.75 -33.00
N LEU A 216 -17.44 2.10 -32.89
CA LEU A 216 -18.46 1.70 -33.85
C LEU A 216 -18.17 2.29 -35.25
N VAL A 217 -17.77 3.57 -35.36
CA VAL A 217 -17.41 4.19 -36.64
C VAL A 217 -16.19 3.49 -37.22
N LEU A 218 -15.16 3.21 -36.45
CA LEU A 218 -13.95 2.55 -36.90
C LEU A 218 -14.19 1.10 -37.31
N ALA A 219 -14.99 0.34 -36.53
CA ALA A 219 -15.36 -1.04 -36.87
C ALA A 219 -16.15 -1.14 -38.16
N ARG A 220 -17.11 -0.22 -38.40
CA ARG A 220 -17.87 -0.15 -39.66
C ARG A 220 -16.99 0.16 -40.88
N LYS A 221 -15.89 0.86 -40.67
CA LYS A 221 -14.87 1.15 -41.72
C LYS A 221 -13.84 0.01 -41.85
N GLY A 222 -13.92 -1.03 -41.04
CA GLY A 222 -12.93 -2.11 -41.03
C GLY A 222 -11.57 -1.71 -40.46
N ALA A 223 -11.48 -0.57 -39.78
CA ALA A 223 -10.24 -0.07 -39.22
C ALA A 223 -9.85 -0.76 -37.89
N ILE A 224 -10.80 -1.39 -37.21
CA ILE A 224 -10.58 -2.20 -36.01
C ILE A 224 -11.41 -3.50 -36.05
N GLU A 225 -10.89 -4.56 -35.41
CA GLU A 225 -11.57 -5.85 -35.30
C GLU A 225 -12.48 -5.89 -34.04
N GLU A 226 -13.61 -5.19 -34.10
CA GLU A 226 -14.60 -5.15 -33.02
C GLU A 226 -15.99 -5.55 -33.55
N ASN A 227 -16.78 -6.21 -32.70
CA ASN A 227 -18.13 -6.64 -33.08
C ASN A 227 -19.11 -5.46 -33.08
N VAL A 228 -19.59 -5.11 -34.26
CA VAL A 228 -20.50 -3.98 -34.50
C VAL A 228 -21.80 -4.09 -33.70
N GLU A 229 -22.39 -5.30 -33.59
CA GLU A 229 -23.63 -5.53 -32.85
C GLU A 229 -23.43 -5.32 -31.37
N SER A 230 -22.30 -5.81 -30.82
CA SER A 230 -21.94 -5.62 -29.41
C SER A 230 -21.74 -4.13 -29.08
N LEU A 231 -21.08 -3.38 -29.96
CA LEU A 231 -20.89 -1.93 -29.80
C LEU A 231 -22.23 -1.19 -29.86
N ALA A 232 -23.09 -1.52 -30.83
CA ALA A 232 -24.43 -0.93 -30.96
C ALA A 232 -25.31 -1.22 -29.73
N SER A 233 -25.26 -2.45 -29.20
CA SER A 233 -25.97 -2.81 -27.96
C SER A 233 -25.47 -2.01 -26.74
N THR A 234 -24.16 -1.82 -26.63
CA THR A 234 -23.57 -1.00 -25.56
C THR A 234 -24.01 0.45 -25.66
N ILE A 235 -24.02 1.04 -26.88
CA ILE A 235 -24.50 2.39 -27.11
C ILE A 235 -25.99 2.52 -26.74
N ALA A 236 -26.83 1.55 -27.16
CA ALA A 236 -28.26 1.55 -26.83
C ALA A 236 -28.48 1.60 -25.32
N ARG A 237 -27.78 0.74 -24.55
CA ARG A 237 -27.83 0.72 -23.08
C ARG A 237 -27.37 2.05 -22.45
N LEU A 238 -26.27 2.64 -22.94
CA LEU A 238 -25.78 3.93 -22.43
C LEU A 238 -26.75 5.06 -22.74
N ARG A 239 -27.42 5.01 -23.90
CA ARG A 239 -28.41 5.98 -24.35
C ARG A 239 -29.65 6.06 -23.43
N GLU A 240 -30.02 4.94 -22.79
CA GLU A 240 -31.18 4.90 -21.86
C GLU A 240 -31.07 5.86 -20.67
N LYS A 241 -29.84 6.23 -20.26
CA LYS A 241 -29.62 7.15 -19.13
C LYS A 241 -30.09 8.59 -19.42
N ASP A 242 -29.84 9.07 -20.65
CA ASP A 242 -30.33 10.36 -21.14
C ASP A 242 -30.28 10.37 -22.68
N VAL A 243 -31.44 10.25 -23.29
CA VAL A 243 -31.58 10.12 -24.75
C VAL A 243 -31.05 11.33 -25.50
N GLU A 244 -31.38 12.54 -25.03
CA GLU A 244 -31.02 13.79 -25.73
C GLU A 244 -29.51 14.02 -25.70
N LEU A 245 -28.86 13.92 -24.53
CA LEU A 245 -27.41 14.06 -24.43
C LEU A 245 -26.68 12.95 -25.20
N ALA A 246 -27.21 11.72 -25.17
CA ALA A 246 -26.64 10.62 -25.90
C ALA A 246 -26.71 10.83 -27.41
N ASP A 247 -27.88 11.23 -27.92
CA ASP A 247 -28.06 11.49 -29.35
C ASP A 247 -27.15 12.62 -29.87
N MET A 248 -26.96 13.67 -29.05
CA MET A 248 -26.01 14.73 -29.41
C MET A 248 -24.58 14.18 -29.62
N ILE A 249 -24.11 13.28 -28.72
CA ILE A 249 -22.79 12.68 -28.86
C ILE A 249 -22.76 11.75 -30.06
N ILE A 250 -23.70 10.80 -30.14
CA ILE A 250 -23.75 9.77 -31.19
C ILE A 250 -23.78 10.40 -32.58
N GLU A 251 -24.74 11.32 -32.82
CA GLU A 251 -24.90 11.95 -34.16
C GLU A 251 -23.67 12.74 -34.59
N ASN A 252 -23.04 13.48 -33.67
CA ASN A 252 -21.88 14.28 -34.00
C ASN A 252 -20.61 13.45 -34.21
N VAL A 253 -20.41 12.39 -33.41
CA VAL A 253 -19.30 11.44 -33.60
C VAL A 253 -19.47 10.67 -34.91
N MET A 254 -20.70 10.25 -35.25
CA MET A 254 -21.00 9.55 -36.52
C MET A 254 -20.77 10.42 -37.77
N LYS A 255 -20.81 11.75 -37.64
CA LYS A 255 -20.53 12.69 -38.76
C LYS A 255 -19.03 12.91 -38.98
N LEU A 256 -18.15 12.44 -38.07
CA LEU A 256 -16.70 12.62 -38.24
C LEU A 256 -16.16 11.74 -39.37
N GLU A 257 -15.51 12.35 -40.34
CA GLU A 257 -14.84 11.62 -41.44
C GLU A 257 -13.70 10.75 -40.92
N ASP A 258 -12.88 11.29 -40.00
CA ASP A 258 -11.77 10.60 -39.38
C ASP A 258 -11.71 10.94 -37.86
N PRO A 259 -12.30 10.10 -37.00
CA PRO A 259 -12.24 10.29 -35.56
C PRO A 259 -10.83 10.27 -34.98
N GLU A 260 -9.92 9.44 -35.52
CA GLU A 260 -8.54 9.35 -35.03
C GLU A 260 -7.72 10.61 -35.35
N ALA A 261 -7.94 11.21 -36.52
CA ALA A 261 -7.32 12.50 -36.88
C ALA A 261 -7.78 13.62 -35.93
N GLU A 262 -9.09 13.65 -35.55
CA GLU A 262 -9.60 14.63 -34.59
C GLU A 262 -9.01 14.41 -33.17
N LEU A 263 -8.90 13.16 -32.73
CA LEU A 263 -8.26 12.85 -31.46
C LEU A 263 -6.78 13.24 -31.46
N SER A 264 -6.07 12.96 -32.54
CA SER A 264 -4.66 13.36 -32.73
C SER A 264 -4.50 14.89 -32.65
N ARG A 265 -5.42 15.63 -33.25
CA ARG A 265 -5.45 17.10 -33.19
C ARG A 265 -5.68 17.60 -31.75
N ILE A 266 -6.62 17.00 -31.04
CA ILE A 266 -6.88 17.36 -29.62
C ILE A 266 -5.63 17.08 -28.78
N MET A 267 -5.01 15.92 -28.93
CA MET A 267 -3.79 15.55 -28.17
C MET A 267 -2.66 16.56 -28.44
N SER A 268 -2.35 16.84 -29.69
CA SER A 268 -1.27 17.77 -30.09
C SER A 268 -1.51 19.18 -29.56
N ARG A 269 -2.74 19.68 -29.65
CA ARG A 269 -3.09 21.02 -29.13
C ARG A 269 -3.00 21.10 -27.62
N TYR A 270 -3.44 20.03 -26.91
CA TYR A 270 -3.34 19.96 -25.46
C TYR A 270 -1.88 19.86 -25.00
N GLU A 271 -1.06 19.03 -25.64
CA GLU A 271 0.37 18.91 -25.35
C GLU A 271 1.10 20.24 -25.56
N ALA A 272 0.71 21.00 -26.59
CA ALA A 272 1.22 22.35 -26.82
C ALA A 272 0.64 23.43 -25.87
N GLY A 273 -0.27 23.08 -24.98
CA GLY A 273 -0.90 24.03 -24.04
C GLY A 273 -1.86 25.01 -24.69
N LEU A 274 -2.41 24.69 -25.87
CA LEU A 274 -3.24 25.60 -26.67
C LEU A 274 -4.71 25.55 -26.23
N GLU A 275 -5.39 26.69 -26.32
CA GLU A 275 -6.83 26.82 -26.12
C GLU A 275 -7.63 26.40 -27.37
N PRO A 276 -8.85 25.86 -27.25
CA PRO A 276 -9.59 25.66 -25.99
C PRO A 276 -9.27 24.32 -25.27
N GLU A 277 -8.50 23.44 -25.88
CA GLU A 277 -8.22 22.09 -25.37
C GLU A 277 -7.65 22.13 -23.93
N ARG A 278 -6.75 23.07 -23.65
CA ARG A 278 -6.15 23.25 -22.32
C ARG A 278 -7.22 23.48 -21.25
N SER A 279 -8.11 24.44 -21.46
CA SER A 279 -9.17 24.77 -20.51
C SER A 279 -10.18 23.63 -20.33
N ILE A 280 -10.58 22.97 -21.43
CA ILE A 280 -11.57 21.88 -21.41
C ILE A 280 -11.01 20.69 -20.63
N VAL A 281 -9.80 20.21 -20.99
CA VAL A 281 -9.19 19.04 -20.30
C VAL A 281 -9.03 19.32 -18.82
N ARG A 282 -8.44 20.47 -18.46
CA ARG A 282 -8.21 20.82 -17.05
C ARG A 282 -9.50 20.94 -16.25
N SER A 283 -10.54 21.52 -16.83
CA SER A 283 -11.87 21.61 -16.20
C SER A 283 -12.49 20.23 -16.00
N VAL A 284 -12.52 19.40 -17.04
CA VAL A 284 -13.18 18.09 -16.99
C VAL A 284 -12.40 17.13 -16.07
N ALA A 285 -11.09 17.00 -16.28
CA ALA A 285 -10.25 16.13 -15.45
C ALA A 285 -10.23 16.58 -13.98
N GLY A 286 -10.22 17.90 -13.72
CA GLY A 286 -10.32 18.44 -12.37
C GLY A 286 -11.59 18.00 -11.64
N LYS A 287 -12.72 17.92 -12.36
CA LYS A 287 -13.98 17.44 -11.78
C LYS A 287 -14.00 15.93 -11.52
N VAL A 288 -13.34 15.13 -12.37
CA VAL A 288 -13.14 13.70 -12.07
C VAL A 288 -12.28 13.52 -10.82
N ILE A 289 -11.23 14.31 -10.66
CA ILE A 289 -10.37 14.27 -9.47
C ILE A 289 -11.15 14.65 -8.20
N GLU A 290 -12.11 15.59 -8.26
CA GLU A 290 -13.01 15.85 -7.13
C GLU A 290 -13.78 14.57 -6.75
N GLY A 291 -14.36 13.85 -7.72
CA GLY A 291 -15.03 12.57 -7.47
C GLY A 291 -14.10 11.49 -6.92
N PHE A 292 -12.85 11.43 -7.40
CA PHE A 292 -11.84 10.52 -6.85
C PHE A 292 -11.55 10.82 -5.38
N LYS A 293 -11.40 12.08 -5.01
CA LYS A 293 -11.16 12.50 -3.62
C LYS A 293 -12.29 12.04 -2.70
N GLU A 294 -13.54 12.21 -3.10
CA GLU A 294 -14.69 11.74 -2.33
C GLU A 294 -14.65 10.21 -2.08
N THR A 295 -14.35 9.42 -3.12
CA THR A 295 -14.25 7.95 -3.00
C THR A 295 -13.07 7.53 -2.12
N LEU A 296 -11.91 8.18 -2.28
CA LEU A 296 -10.69 7.87 -1.54
C LEU A 296 -10.80 8.28 -0.07
N GLU A 297 -11.49 9.39 0.23
CA GLU A 297 -11.78 9.85 1.58
C GLU A 297 -12.63 8.83 2.34
N LYS A 298 -13.65 8.23 1.70
CA LYS A 298 -14.43 7.13 2.30
C LYS A 298 -13.54 5.95 2.73
N LEU A 299 -12.49 5.66 1.96
CA LEU A 299 -11.50 4.63 2.30
C LEU A 299 -10.41 5.11 3.27
N GLY A 300 -10.41 6.36 3.68
CA GLY A 300 -9.37 6.96 4.52
C GLY A 300 -8.01 7.07 3.82
N VAL A 301 -8.01 7.25 2.50
CA VAL A 301 -6.79 7.42 1.68
C VAL A 301 -6.60 8.90 1.35
N GLU A 302 -5.42 9.43 1.64
CA GLU A 302 -5.08 10.84 1.49
C GLU A 302 -3.81 11.02 0.66
N PHE A 303 -3.71 12.18 -0.01
CA PHE A 303 -2.54 12.59 -0.78
C PHE A 303 -2.06 13.97 -0.36
N ASP A 304 -0.73 14.14 -0.38
CA ASP A 304 -0.11 15.45 -0.11
C ASP A 304 -0.02 16.27 -1.41
N TYR A 305 0.14 15.60 -2.58
CA TYR A 305 0.22 16.24 -3.89
C TYR A 305 -0.58 15.47 -4.95
N TRP A 306 -1.16 16.23 -5.87
CA TRP A 306 -1.82 15.78 -7.10
C TRP A 306 -1.02 16.37 -8.26
N ASP A 307 -0.07 15.58 -8.79
CA ASP A 307 0.85 16.02 -9.83
C ASP A 307 0.24 15.74 -11.21
N TRP A 308 0.13 16.76 -12.03
CA TRP A 308 -0.46 16.63 -13.36
C TRP A 308 0.61 16.32 -14.40
N GLU A 309 0.36 15.33 -15.27
CA GLU A 309 1.26 14.96 -16.36
C GLU A 309 1.52 16.16 -17.29
N SER A 310 0.48 16.93 -17.60
CA SER A 310 0.59 18.14 -18.42
C SER A 310 1.47 19.23 -17.79
N ASP A 311 1.53 19.35 -16.46
CA ASP A 311 2.45 20.30 -15.79
C ASP A 311 3.92 19.89 -15.99
N VAL A 312 4.21 18.59 -15.97
CA VAL A 312 5.56 18.07 -16.27
C VAL A 312 5.98 18.44 -17.70
N VAL A 313 5.04 18.35 -18.65
CA VAL A 313 5.29 18.72 -20.06
C VAL A 313 5.48 20.24 -20.18
N TRP A 314 4.57 21.03 -19.65
CA TRP A 314 4.56 22.48 -19.83
C TRP A 314 5.66 23.21 -19.03
N SER A 315 6.17 22.62 -17.95
CA SER A 315 7.30 23.17 -17.17
C SER A 315 8.63 23.15 -17.92
N GLY A 316 8.71 22.47 -19.06
CA GLY A 316 9.96 22.26 -19.79
C GLY A 316 10.85 21.15 -19.23
N LEU A 317 10.44 20.48 -18.14
CA LEU A 317 11.20 19.39 -17.53
C LEU A 317 11.36 18.21 -18.50
N LEU A 318 10.30 17.86 -19.24
CA LEU A 318 10.33 16.83 -20.27
C LEU A 318 11.37 17.16 -21.34
N SER A 319 11.34 18.39 -21.91
CA SER A 319 12.28 18.83 -22.95
C SER A 319 13.72 18.81 -22.46
N SER A 320 13.96 19.31 -21.25
CA SER A 320 15.29 19.29 -20.64
C SER A 320 15.80 17.85 -20.41
N THR A 321 14.93 16.94 -19.98
CA THR A 321 15.27 15.53 -19.78
C THR A 321 15.61 14.85 -21.09
N LEU A 322 14.81 15.09 -22.14
CA LEU A 322 15.05 14.54 -23.47
C LEU A 322 16.36 15.03 -24.08
N GLU A 323 16.68 16.32 -23.95
CA GLU A 323 17.96 16.88 -24.43
C GLU A 323 19.17 16.25 -23.71
N LYS A 324 19.08 16.04 -22.38
CA LYS A 324 20.13 15.32 -21.63
C LYS A 324 20.27 13.87 -22.12
N LEU A 325 19.16 13.16 -22.39
CA LEU A 325 19.17 11.80 -22.94
C LEU A 325 19.79 11.75 -24.33
N LYS A 326 19.49 12.71 -25.22
CA LYS A 326 20.11 12.83 -26.54
C LYS A 326 21.63 12.94 -26.50
N GLY A 327 22.18 13.54 -25.46
CA GLY A 327 23.64 13.61 -25.22
C GLY A 327 24.26 12.32 -24.69
N SER A 328 23.47 11.30 -24.37
CA SER A 328 23.96 10.03 -23.86
C SER A 328 24.59 9.16 -24.96
N ARG A 329 25.70 8.48 -24.67
CA ARG A 329 26.35 7.50 -25.56
C ARG A 329 25.49 6.26 -25.85
N TYR A 330 24.36 6.12 -25.18
CA TYR A 330 23.43 4.99 -25.31
C TYR A 330 22.26 5.30 -26.22
N ILE A 331 22.20 6.49 -26.84
CA ILE A 331 21.19 6.84 -27.83
C ILE A 331 21.41 6.08 -29.11
N VAL A 332 20.33 5.52 -29.65
CA VAL A 332 20.31 4.78 -30.90
C VAL A 332 19.08 5.19 -31.71
N LYS A 333 19.14 4.96 -33.04
CA LYS A 333 17.97 5.06 -33.91
C LYS A 333 17.37 3.66 -34.04
N HIS A 334 16.10 3.48 -33.70
CA HIS A 334 15.38 2.23 -33.83
C HIS A 334 14.11 2.44 -34.68
N LYS A 335 14.05 1.81 -35.87
CA LYS A 335 12.92 1.96 -36.82
C LYS A 335 12.51 3.44 -37.00
N ASP A 336 13.48 4.29 -37.29
CA ASP A 336 13.33 5.75 -37.45
C ASP A 336 12.91 6.55 -36.22
N ALA A 337 12.69 5.91 -35.05
CA ALA A 337 12.42 6.54 -33.78
C ALA A 337 13.71 6.77 -32.98
N LEU A 338 13.71 7.79 -32.11
CA LEU A 338 14.76 8.02 -31.14
C LEU A 338 14.58 7.03 -29.98
N ALA A 339 15.60 6.24 -29.68
CA ALA A 339 15.55 5.23 -28.62
C ALA A 339 16.80 5.26 -27.73
N LEU A 340 16.67 4.73 -26.53
CA LEU A 340 17.76 4.47 -25.61
C LEU A 340 18.04 2.97 -25.59
N ASP A 341 19.30 2.56 -25.84
CA ASP A 341 19.76 1.19 -25.73
C ASP A 341 19.96 0.82 -24.25
N VAL A 342 18.85 0.51 -23.60
CA VAL A 342 18.85 0.14 -22.18
C VAL A 342 19.51 -1.22 -21.90
N ALA A 343 19.55 -2.13 -22.90
CA ALA A 343 20.27 -3.39 -22.78
C ALA A 343 21.78 -3.16 -22.66
N ARG A 344 22.30 -2.22 -23.46
CA ARG A 344 23.69 -1.80 -23.36
C ARG A 344 24.01 -1.12 -22.02
N VAL A 345 23.09 -0.29 -21.50
CA VAL A 345 23.23 0.28 -20.15
C VAL A 345 23.30 -0.82 -19.08
N ALA A 346 22.40 -1.82 -19.16
CA ALA A 346 22.40 -2.95 -18.24
C ALA A 346 23.75 -3.69 -18.26
N LYS A 347 24.25 -4.01 -19.45
CA LYS A 347 25.50 -4.73 -19.66
C LYS A 347 26.75 -3.95 -19.23
N GLU A 348 26.82 -2.65 -19.53
CA GLU A 348 28.02 -1.82 -19.28
C GLU A 348 28.05 -1.21 -17.88
N VAL A 349 26.90 -1.00 -17.24
CA VAL A 349 26.81 -0.27 -15.96
C VAL A 349 26.37 -1.17 -14.82
N VAL A 350 25.32 -2.00 -15.01
CA VAL A 350 24.75 -2.83 -13.94
C VAL A 350 25.55 -4.11 -13.72
N GLU A 351 25.76 -4.90 -14.78
CA GLU A 351 26.41 -6.22 -14.65
C GLU A 351 27.83 -6.17 -14.05
N PRO A 352 28.69 -5.19 -14.41
CA PRO A 352 30.03 -5.12 -13.83
C PRO A 352 30.05 -4.67 -12.37
N SER A 353 28.97 -4.04 -11.89
CA SER A 353 28.86 -3.52 -10.53
C SER A 353 28.18 -4.52 -9.62
N GLY A 354 28.89 -5.07 -8.65
CA GLY A 354 28.33 -5.97 -7.64
C GLY A 354 27.20 -5.31 -6.82
N GLU A 355 27.29 -4.03 -6.54
CA GLU A 355 26.28 -3.27 -5.80
C GLU A 355 25.03 -3.02 -6.65
N LEU A 356 25.19 -2.52 -7.88
CA LEU A 356 24.05 -2.25 -8.75
C LEU A 356 23.31 -3.53 -9.14
N SER A 357 24.02 -4.63 -9.39
CA SER A 357 23.41 -5.92 -9.77
C SER A 357 22.59 -6.56 -8.64
N GLN A 358 22.91 -6.26 -7.38
CA GLN A 358 22.10 -6.67 -6.24
C GLN A 358 20.82 -5.85 -6.10
N THR A 359 20.87 -4.58 -6.46
CA THR A 359 19.75 -3.63 -6.29
C THR A 359 18.86 -3.57 -7.53
N ILE A 360 19.45 -3.60 -8.73
CA ILE A 360 18.74 -3.57 -10.02
C ILE A 360 18.78 -4.97 -10.63
N ARG A 361 17.78 -5.78 -10.30
CA ARG A 361 17.69 -7.16 -10.78
C ARG A 361 17.33 -7.18 -12.26
N LEU A 362 18.23 -7.68 -13.08
CA LEU A 362 17.99 -7.87 -14.50
C LEU A 362 17.26 -9.20 -14.76
N PRO A 363 16.32 -9.25 -15.74
CA PRO A 363 15.65 -10.49 -16.13
C PRO A 363 16.66 -11.48 -16.75
N ARG A 364 16.60 -12.74 -16.33
CA ARG A 364 17.46 -13.80 -16.89
C ARG A 364 16.86 -14.34 -18.19
N GLY A 365 17.69 -14.47 -19.22
CA GLY A 365 17.29 -15.09 -20.50
C GLY A 365 16.30 -14.25 -21.33
N PHE A 366 16.12 -12.97 -21.01
CA PHE A 366 15.27 -12.05 -21.74
C PHE A 366 16.09 -10.83 -22.18
N GLU A 367 16.08 -10.54 -23.47
CA GLU A 367 16.70 -9.34 -24.03
C GLU A 367 15.80 -8.13 -23.77
N ILE A 368 16.33 -7.11 -23.07
CA ILE A 368 15.60 -5.89 -22.78
C ILE A 368 15.51 -5.07 -24.07
N PRO A 369 14.29 -4.81 -24.60
CA PRO A 369 14.16 -4.04 -25.86
C PRO A 369 14.59 -2.58 -25.66
N PRO A 370 15.06 -1.90 -26.72
CA PRO A 370 15.35 -0.48 -26.69
C PRO A 370 14.12 0.33 -26.22
N MET A 371 14.34 1.33 -25.36
CA MET A 371 13.31 2.21 -24.86
C MET A 371 13.08 3.36 -25.86
N ILE A 372 11.94 3.36 -26.54
CA ILE A 372 11.62 4.41 -27.50
C ILE A 372 11.30 5.72 -26.77
N LEU A 373 12.05 6.78 -27.01
CA LEU A 373 11.89 8.08 -26.36
C LEU A 373 10.98 9.04 -27.14
N ALA A 374 11.15 9.08 -28.47
CA ALA A 374 10.34 9.90 -29.36
C ALA A 374 10.14 9.21 -30.70
N ARG A 375 8.98 9.41 -31.32
CA ARG A 375 8.68 8.95 -32.68
C ARG A 375 9.47 9.75 -33.73
N SER A 376 9.38 9.33 -34.99
CA SER A 376 10.01 10.02 -36.12
C SER A 376 9.51 11.46 -36.34
N ASP A 377 8.28 11.76 -35.95
CA ASP A 377 7.67 13.09 -35.97
C ASP A 377 8.07 13.99 -34.80
N GLY A 378 8.90 13.49 -33.88
CA GLY A 378 9.36 14.20 -32.68
C GLY A 378 8.41 14.11 -31.48
N THR A 379 7.24 13.48 -31.61
CA THR A 379 6.33 13.31 -30.47
C THR A 379 6.90 12.34 -29.44
N THR A 380 6.91 12.73 -28.17
CA THR A 380 7.42 11.91 -27.06
C THR A 380 6.44 10.82 -26.69
N LEU A 381 6.96 9.67 -26.25
CA LEU A 381 6.16 8.61 -25.64
C LEU A 381 6.03 8.85 -24.12
N TYR A 382 4.99 8.25 -23.52
CA TYR A 382 4.74 8.39 -22.07
C TYR A 382 5.92 7.96 -21.20
N TRP A 383 6.73 7.01 -21.62
CA TRP A 383 7.96 6.62 -20.90
C TRP A 383 8.95 7.78 -20.68
N THR A 384 9.07 8.69 -21.66
CA THR A 384 9.96 9.86 -21.53
C THR A 384 9.44 10.83 -20.46
N ARG A 385 8.10 10.95 -20.37
CA ARG A 385 7.43 11.72 -19.32
C ARG A 385 7.64 11.09 -17.96
N ASP A 386 7.61 9.75 -17.87
CA ASP A 386 7.85 9.01 -16.61
C ASP A 386 9.29 9.16 -16.13
N ILE A 387 10.30 9.23 -17.02
CA ILE A 387 11.69 9.55 -16.64
C ILE A 387 11.76 10.96 -16.03
N ALA A 388 11.16 11.94 -16.72
CA ALA A 388 11.14 13.33 -16.24
C ALA A 388 10.40 13.44 -14.88
N TYR A 389 9.25 12.80 -14.75
CA TYR A 389 8.48 12.78 -13.51
C TYR A 389 9.21 12.04 -12.37
N SER A 390 9.96 10.98 -12.67
CA SER A 390 10.79 10.31 -11.68
C SER A 390 11.85 11.25 -11.11
N LEU A 391 12.54 12.02 -11.96
CA LEU A 391 13.48 13.06 -11.51
C LEU A 391 12.78 14.14 -10.68
N TYR A 392 11.60 14.60 -11.12
CA TYR A 392 10.80 15.59 -10.41
C TYR A 392 10.45 15.14 -8.98
N LYS A 393 10.06 13.88 -8.78
CA LYS A 393 9.76 13.33 -7.44
C LYS A 393 10.95 13.44 -6.50
N PHE A 394 12.15 13.07 -6.97
CA PHE A 394 13.36 13.18 -6.17
C PHE A 394 13.73 14.64 -5.86
N GLU A 395 13.70 15.51 -6.87
CA GLU A 395 14.15 16.88 -6.76
C GLU A 395 13.18 17.76 -5.96
N SER A 396 11.89 17.71 -6.27
CA SER A 396 10.87 18.55 -5.62
C SER A 396 10.62 18.20 -4.16
N SER A 397 10.74 16.93 -3.78
CA SER A 397 10.60 16.46 -2.41
C SER A 397 11.91 16.36 -1.66
N LYS A 398 13.07 16.54 -2.32
CA LYS A 398 14.41 16.20 -1.80
C LYS A 398 14.41 14.76 -1.25
N ALA A 399 13.81 13.86 -2.01
CA ALA A 399 13.58 12.49 -1.58
C ALA A 399 14.90 11.70 -1.52
N ASP A 400 15.02 10.86 -0.49
CA ASP A 400 16.05 9.85 -0.39
C ASP A 400 15.64 8.56 -1.09
N MET A 401 14.33 8.28 -1.14
CA MET A 401 13.75 7.09 -1.77
C MET A 401 12.40 7.44 -2.40
N VAL A 402 12.09 6.79 -3.52
CA VAL A 402 10.79 6.85 -4.20
C VAL A 402 10.24 5.44 -4.34
N VAL A 403 9.03 5.21 -3.85
CA VAL A 403 8.27 3.96 -4.00
C VAL A 403 7.12 4.21 -4.96
N ASN A 404 7.17 3.56 -6.13
CA ASN A 404 6.12 3.59 -7.14
C ASN A 404 5.25 2.34 -6.97
N VAL A 405 4.02 2.50 -6.54
CA VAL A 405 3.05 1.39 -6.39
C VAL A 405 2.28 1.23 -7.70
N ILE A 406 2.73 0.31 -8.54
CA ILE A 406 2.24 0.15 -9.92
C ILE A 406 2.07 -1.35 -10.21
N ALA A 407 1.02 -1.72 -10.99
CA ALA A 407 0.72 -3.11 -11.32
C ALA A 407 1.91 -3.85 -12.00
N GLY A 408 2.00 -5.15 -11.77
CA GLY A 408 3.11 -5.99 -12.22
C GLY A 408 3.32 -6.02 -13.74
N GLU A 409 2.31 -5.68 -14.53
CA GLU A 409 2.41 -5.50 -15.99
C GLU A 409 3.43 -4.40 -16.37
N GLN A 410 3.73 -3.47 -15.47
CA GLN A 410 4.67 -2.37 -15.68
C GLN A 410 6.10 -2.67 -15.20
N ARG A 411 6.45 -3.93 -14.88
CA ARG A 411 7.80 -4.30 -14.42
C ARG A 411 8.89 -3.91 -15.41
N LEU A 412 8.68 -4.22 -16.69
CA LEU A 412 9.67 -3.88 -17.73
C LEU A 412 9.82 -2.37 -17.93
N PRO A 413 8.74 -1.58 -18.10
CA PRO A 413 8.84 -0.13 -18.12
C PRO A 413 9.56 0.48 -16.92
N GLN A 414 9.23 0.05 -15.71
CA GLN A 414 9.88 0.55 -14.49
C GLN A 414 11.38 0.22 -14.43
N LEU A 415 11.78 -0.97 -14.90
CA LEU A 415 13.20 -1.31 -15.08
C LEU A 415 13.86 -0.40 -16.12
N GLN A 416 13.23 -0.18 -17.29
CA GLN A 416 13.76 0.69 -18.34
C GLN A 416 13.95 2.13 -17.85
N ILE A 417 13.04 2.67 -17.02
CA ILE A 417 13.17 3.99 -16.41
C ILE A 417 14.41 4.03 -15.50
N ARG A 418 14.63 3.01 -14.65
CA ARG A 418 15.84 2.94 -13.81
C ARG A 418 17.13 2.91 -14.65
N LEU A 419 17.13 2.16 -15.74
CA LEU A 419 18.27 2.11 -16.67
C LEU A 419 18.47 3.46 -17.39
N ALA A 420 17.39 4.17 -17.72
CA ALA A 420 17.48 5.52 -18.28
C ALA A 420 18.07 6.53 -17.29
N LEU A 421 17.72 6.42 -16.01
CA LEU A 421 18.35 7.22 -14.95
C LEU A 421 19.85 6.94 -14.85
N LEU A 422 20.30 5.68 -14.97
CA LEU A 422 21.74 5.33 -15.04
C LEU A 422 22.40 5.93 -16.28
N ALA A 423 21.74 5.89 -17.44
CA ALA A 423 22.25 6.50 -18.67
C ALA A 423 22.43 8.04 -18.55
N LEU A 424 21.66 8.67 -17.67
CA LEU A 424 21.77 10.09 -17.29
C LEU A 424 22.81 10.35 -16.19
N GLY A 425 23.51 9.32 -15.67
CA GLY A 425 24.42 9.44 -14.53
C GLY A 425 23.72 9.63 -13.17
N ARG A 426 22.40 9.41 -13.12
CA ARG A 426 21.58 9.54 -11.89
C ARG A 426 21.54 8.21 -11.11
N VAL A 427 22.73 7.78 -10.66
CA VAL A 427 22.90 6.48 -9.97
C VAL A 427 22.11 6.42 -8.68
N ARG A 428 22.17 7.48 -7.86
CA ARG A 428 21.45 7.56 -6.58
C ARG A 428 19.94 7.36 -6.79
N GLU A 429 19.36 8.05 -7.75
CA GLU A 429 17.92 7.99 -8.05
C GLU A 429 17.56 6.62 -8.62
N ALA A 430 18.38 6.03 -9.49
CA ALA A 430 18.14 4.70 -10.04
C ALA A 430 18.15 3.60 -8.99
N VAL A 431 19.03 3.69 -7.99
CA VAL A 431 19.12 2.72 -6.89
C VAL A 431 17.96 2.86 -5.91
N ASN A 432 17.58 4.10 -5.58
CA ASN A 432 16.57 4.39 -4.58
C ASN A 432 15.13 4.55 -5.14
N MET A 433 14.92 4.23 -6.42
CA MET A 433 13.59 4.12 -7.00
C MET A 433 13.12 2.67 -6.93
N ILE A 434 12.10 2.40 -6.15
CA ILE A 434 11.53 1.07 -5.92
C ILE A 434 10.22 0.95 -6.69
N HIS A 435 10.11 -0.08 -7.52
CA HIS A 435 8.83 -0.51 -8.06
C HIS A 435 8.21 -1.53 -7.08
N TYR A 436 7.16 -1.10 -6.38
CA TYR A 436 6.34 -1.97 -5.57
C TYR A 436 5.21 -2.50 -6.44
N ASP A 437 5.41 -3.68 -6.98
CA ASP A 437 4.49 -4.30 -7.92
C ASP A 437 3.41 -5.15 -7.20
N TYR A 438 2.22 -5.19 -7.79
CA TYR A 438 1.10 -5.95 -7.27
C TYR A 438 0.28 -6.62 -8.38
N GLU A 439 -0.39 -7.73 -8.02
CA GLU A 439 -1.27 -8.47 -8.92
C GLU A 439 -2.70 -7.94 -8.90
N MET A 440 -3.45 -8.22 -9.96
CA MET A 440 -4.79 -7.69 -10.18
C MET A 440 -5.84 -8.28 -9.24
N VAL A 441 -6.93 -7.52 -9.02
CA VAL A 441 -8.14 -7.98 -8.32
C VAL A 441 -9.19 -8.42 -9.34
N ARG A 442 -9.79 -9.57 -9.11
CA ARG A 442 -10.90 -10.10 -9.91
C ARG A 442 -12.18 -10.06 -9.09
N LEU A 443 -13.31 -9.76 -9.74
CA LEU A 443 -14.65 -9.86 -9.16
C LEU A 443 -15.35 -11.11 -9.72
N PRO A 444 -15.93 -11.99 -8.90
CA PRO A 444 -16.64 -13.18 -9.36
C PRO A 444 -17.79 -12.82 -10.32
N GLY A 445 -17.83 -13.49 -11.47
CA GLY A 445 -18.93 -13.36 -12.44
C GLY A 445 -19.04 -12.00 -13.14
N ARG A 446 -18.07 -11.09 -12.97
CA ARG A 446 -18.10 -9.76 -13.59
C ARG A 446 -16.83 -9.50 -14.43
N VAL A 447 -17.02 -9.02 -15.64
CA VAL A 447 -15.93 -8.60 -16.54
C VAL A 447 -15.73 -7.10 -16.34
N MET A 448 -14.48 -6.66 -16.24
CA MET A 448 -14.13 -5.25 -16.06
C MET A 448 -13.66 -4.66 -17.39
N ARG A 449 -14.52 -3.92 -18.10
CA ARG A 449 -14.21 -3.21 -19.36
C ARG A 449 -14.48 -1.71 -19.20
N GLY A 450 -13.59 -0.99 -18.52
CA GLY A 450 -13.74 0.44 -18.22
C GLY A 450 -14.05 1.32 -19.44
N ARG A 451 -13.44 1.02 -20.59
CA ARG A 451 -13.65 1.76 -21.86
C ARG A 451 -15.09 1.68 -22.41
N ARG A 452 -15.85 0.67 -22.03
CA ARG A 452 -17.24 0.44 -22.48
C ARG A 452 -18.28 0.77 -21.41
N GLY A 453 -17.86 1.34 -20.28
CA GLY A 453 -18.74 1.54 -19.13
C GLY A 453 -19.23 0.24 -18.48
N GLU A 454 -18.50 -0.88 -18.71
CA GLU A 454 -18.78 -2.20 -18.14
C GLU A 454 -17.78 -2.46 -17.01
N TYR A 455 -17.95 -1.76 -15.91
CA TYR A 455 -17.15 -1.94 -14.69
C TYR A 455 -18.04 -1.76 -13.47
N VAL A 456 -17.61 -2.35 -12.36
CA VAL A 456 -18.16 -2.06 -11.05
C VAL A 456 -17.30 -0.98 -10.45
N SER A 457 -17.89 0.15 -10.16
CA SER A 457 -17.17 1.26 -9.51
C SER A 457 -16.80 0.90 -8.08
N LEU A 458 -15.80 1.57 -7.56
CA LEU A 458 -15.42 1.42 -6.16
C LEU A 458 -16.52 1.96 -5.23
N ASP A 459 -17.24 3.00 -5.65
CA ASP A 459 -18.40 3.54 -4.90
C ASP A 459 -19.48 2.46 -4.72
N GLU A 460 -19.85 1.72 -5.79
CA GLU A 460 -20.85 0.63 -5.71
C GLU A 460 -20.39 -0.51 -4.78
N ILE A 461 -19.10 -0.84 -4.75
CA ILE A 461 -18.55 -1.85 -3.84
C ILE A 461 -18.62 -1.38 -2.38
N VAL A 462 -18.28 -0.12 -2.12
CA VAL A 462 -18.36 0.46 -0.77
C VAL A 462 -19.80 0.49 -0.30
N GLU A 463 -20.73 0.93 -1.13
CA GLU A 463 -22.16 0.98 -0.82
C GLU A 463 -22.75 -0.42 -0.54
N ASP A 464 -22.42 -1.44 -1.33
CA ASP A 464 -22.84 -2.84 -1.07
C ASP A 464 -22.26 -3.37 0.25
N ALA A 465 -20.98 -3.09 0.50
CA ALA A 465 -20.33 -3.48 1.76
C ALA A 465 -20.95 -2.78 2.98
N GLU A 466 -21.24 -1.48 2.90
CA GLU A 466 -21.90 -0.70 3.95
C GLU A 466 -23.32 -1.22 4.25
N ALA A 467 -24.11 -1.51 3.19
CA ALA A 467 -25.46 -2.03 3.34
C ALA A 467 -25.49 -3.39 4.05
N ARG A 468 -24.58 -4.31 3.69
CA ARG A 468 -24.45 -5.63 4.32
C ARG A 468 -23.90 -5.51 5.75
N ALA A 469 -22.88 -4.68 5.97
CA ALA A 469 -22.35 -4.42 7.30
C ALA A 469 -23.42 -3.85 8.23
N LEU A 470 -24.30 -2.95 7.75
CA LEU A 470 -25.40 -2.41 8.53
C LEU A 470 -26.37 -3.48 9.01
N GLN A 471 -26.72 -4.43 8.15
CA GLN A 471 -27.58 -5.56 8.51
C GLN A 471 -26.96 -6.40 9.64
N GLU A 472 -25.67 -6.73 9.53
CA GLU A 472 -24.96 -7.52 10.56
C GLU A 472 -24.78 -6.76 11.87
N VAL A 473 -24.50 -5.45 11.83
CA VAL A 473 -24.37 -4.60 13.03
C VAL A 473 -25.71 -4.53 13.79
N LEU A 474 -26.81 -4.27 13.09
CA LEU A 474 -28.15 -4.24 13.71
C LEU A 474 -28.59 -5.59 14.27
N LYS A 475 -28.27 -6.70 13.58
CA LYS A 475 -28.56 -8.06 14.05
C LYS A 475 -27.83 -8.38 15.36
N ARG A 476 -26.57 -7.94 15.50
CA ARG A 476 -25.72 -8.19 16.68
C ARG A 476 -26.04 -7.22 17.83
N ASN A 477 -26.60 -6.04 17.52
CA ASN A 477 -26.92 -5.01 18.48
C ASN A 477 -28.38 -4.49 18.31
N PRO A 478 -29.39 -5.27 18.73
CA PRO A 478 -30.80 -4.93 18.49
C PRO A 478 -31.28 -3.60 19.13
N GLY A 479 -30.53 -3.08 20.10
CA GLY A 479 -30.83 -1.82 20.79
C GLY A 479 -30.10 -0.59 20.26
N LEU A 480 -29.31 -0.73 19.19
CA LEU A 480 -28.51 0.36 18.64
C LEU A 480 -29.36 1.28 17.75
N GLY A 481 -29.18 2.60 17.87
CA GLY A 481 -29.82 3.57 16.98
C GLY A 481 -29.34 3.42 15.53
N VAL A 482 -30.24 3.61 14.56
CA VAL A 482 -29.95 3.39 13.12
C VAL A 482 -28.77 4.25 12.63
N GLU A 483 -28.69 5.52 13.06
CA GLU A 483 -27.59 6.41 12.65
C GLU A 483 -26.24 5.98 13.23
N GLU A 484 -26.20 5.55 14.49
CA GLU A 484 -25.00 4.98 15.10
C GLU A 484 -24.59 3.69 14.40
N ALA A 485 -25.56 2.82 14.09
CA ALA A 485 -25.32 1.59 13.34
C ALA A 485 -24.74 1.86 11.94
N ARG A 486 -25.18 2.93 11.25
CA ARG A 486 -24.61 3.34 9.95
C ARG A 486 -23.16 3.78 10.06
N ILE A 487 -22.81 4.56 11.07
CA ILE A 487 -21.43 5.00 11.30
C ILE A 487 -20.52 3.79 11.54
N ILE A 488 -20.97 2.85 12.37
CA ILE A 488 -20.25 1.60 12.64
C ILE A 488 -20.12 0.77 11.36
N ALA A 489 -21.20 0.61 10.60
CA ALA A 489 -21.23 -0.16 9.35
C ALA A 489 -20.26 0.41 8.30
N GLY A 490 -20.18 1.72 8.14
CA GLY A 490 -19.21 2.37 7.27
C GLY A 490 -17.77 2.03 7.65
N LYS A 491 -17.42 2.10 8.94
CA LYS A 491 -16.10 1.73 9.44
C LYS A 491 -15.81 0.22 9.26
N VAL A 492 -16.82 -0.63 9.43
CA VAL A 492 -16.70 -2.09 9.18
C VAL A 492 -16.44 -2.36 7.71
N ALA A 493 -17.20 -1.74 6.81
CA ALA A 493 -17.03 -1.88 5.36
C ALA A 493 -15.63 -1.46 4.90
N VAL A 494 -15.15 -0.29 5.34
CA VAL A 494 -13.79 0.18 5.07
C VAL A 494 -12.76 -0.81 5.59
N GLY A 495 -12.90 -1.28 6.82
CA GLY A 495 -12.01 -2.28 7.43
C GLY A 495 -11.98 -3.59 6.64
N ALA A 496 -13.13 -4.10 6.21
CA ALA A 496 -13.26 -5.30 5.40
C ALA A 496 -12.55 -5.15 4.05
N ILE A 497 -12.83 -4.06 3.32
CA ILE A 497 -12.25 -3.79 2.00
C ILE A 497 -10.73 -3.64 2.11
N ARG A 498 -10.24 -2.73 2.95
CA ARG A 498 -8.79 -2.45 3.06
C ARG A 498 -8.00 -3.68 3.49
N PHE A 499 -8.45 -4.36 4.53
CA PHE A 499 -7.76 -5.54 5.05
C PHE A 499 -7.66 -6.66 4.01
N SER A 500 -8.76 -6.94 3.30
CA SER A 500 -8.79 -7.98 2.26
C SER A 500 -7.88 -7.70 1.06
N LEU A 501 -7.59 -6.43 0.77
CA LEU A 501 -6.72 -6.01 -0.32
C LEU A 501 -5.23 -6.00 0.05
N VAL A 502 -4.91 -5.95 1.35
CA VAL A 502 -3.53 -5.88 1.86
C VAL A 502 -3.03 -7.23 2.37
N GLN A 503 -3.87 -7.98 3.13
CA GLN A 503 -3.49 -9.20 3.82
C GLN A 503 -2.92 -10.31 2.92
N PRO A 504 -3.41 -10.56 1.68
CA PRO A 504 -2.90 -11.64 0.85
C PRO A 504 -1.46 -11.44 0.33
N GLY A 505 -0.87 -10.27 0.52
CA GLY A 505 0.41 -9.87 -0.07
C GLY A 505 0.28 -9.39 -1.53
N ALA A 506 1.17 -8.47 -1.91
CA ALA A 506 1.06 -7.74 -3.18
C ALA A 506 1.08 -8.68 -4.41
N LEU A 507 1.97 -9.67 -4.42
CA LEU A 507 2.19 -10.56 -5.57
C LEU A 507 1.17 -11.71 -5.71
N LYS A 508 0.16 -11.78 -4.82
CA LYS A 508 -0.91 -12.78 -4.94
C LYS A 508 -2.12 -12.17 -5.62
N PRO A 509 -2.70 -12.81 -6.66
CA PRO A 509 -3.97 -12.37 -7.22
C PRO A 509 -5.09 -12.51 -6.19
N ILE A 510 -6.04 -11.58 -6.22
CA ILE A 510 -7.20 -11.56 -5.30
C ILE A 510 -8.47 -11.82 -6.10
N VAL A 511 -9.33 -12.69 -5.55
CA VAL A 511 -10.75 -12.77 -5.90
C VAL A 511 -11.53 -12.08 -4.77
N PHE A 512 -12.02 -10.88 -5.05
CA PHE A 512 -12.72 -10.07 -4.05
C PHE A 512 -14.22 -10.41 -4.04
N ASP A 513 -14.71 -10.78 -2.87
CA ASP A 513 -16.10 -11.17 -2.62
C ASP A 513 -16.59 -10.42 -1.38
N VAL A 514 -17.58 -9.53 -1.54
CA VAL A 514 -18.08 -8.66 -0.46
C VAL A 514 -18.60 -9.46 0.72
N GLU A 515 -19.26 -10.61 0.48
CA GLU A 515 -19.80 -11.44 1.54
C GLU A 515 -18.71 -12.08 2.39
N LYS A 516 -17.66 -12.59 1.74
CA LYS A 516 -16.53 -13.23 2.44
C LYS A 516 -15.70 -12.24 3.26
N VAL A 517 -15.46 -11.03 2.75
CA VAL A 517 -14.62 -10.04 3.43
C VAL A 517 -15.31 -9.43 4.66
N LEU A 518 -16.64 -9.53 4.75
CA LEU A 518 -17.44 -9.11 5.88
C LEU A 518 -17.61 -10.19 6.98
N ASN A 519 -16.87 -11.29 6.93
CA ASN A 519 -16.91 -12.31 7.97
C ASN A 519 -16.33 -11.75 9.29
N PHE A 520 -17.08 -11.93 10.41
CA PHE A 520 -16.69 -11.48 11.75
C PHE A 520 -16.00 -12.57 12.58
N GLU A 521 -15.87 -13.77 12.06
CA GLU A 521 -15.46 -14.94 12.85
C GLU A 521 -13.97 -15.22 12.71
N GLU A 522 -13.38 -15.00 11.52
CA GLU A 522 -11.95 -15.27 11.30
C GLU A 522 -11.37 -14.58 10.04
N ASN A 523 -10.08 -14.34 10.10
CA ASN A 523 -9.22 -13.93 8.96
C ASN A 523 -9.64 -12.67 8.18
N THR A 524 -10.37 -11.74 8.82
CA THR A 524 -10.88 -10.52 8.16
C THR A 524 -10.59 -9.25 8.95
N GLY A 525 -10.77 -8.09 8.31
CA GLY A 525 -10.75 -6.79 8.99
C GLY A 525 -11.79 -6.69 10.11
N PRO A 526 -13.08 -7.03 9.85
CA PRO A 526 -14.12 -7.05 10.87
C PRO A 526 -13.80 -7.96 12.08
N TYR A 527 -13.15 -9.10 11.87
CA TYR A 527 -12.69 -9.96 12.97
C TYR A 527 -11.68 -9.24 13.89
N LEU A 528 -10.73 -8.51 13.32
CA LEU A 528 -9.76 -7.72 14.09
C LEU A 528 -10.43 -6.53 14.80
N GLN A 529 -11.36 -5.84 14.14
CA GLN A 529 -12.16 -4.76 14.72
C GLN A 529 -12.98 -5.26 15.90
N TYR A 530 -13.61 -6.43 15.77
CA TYR A 530 -14.37 -7.07 16.84
C TYR A 530 -13.48 -7.47 18.02
N THR A 531 -12.28 -7.98 17.75
CA THR A 531 -11.31 -8.33 18.80
C THR A 531 -10.85 -7.08 19.55
N TYR A 532 -10.61 -5.97 18.84
CA TYR A 532 -10.31 -4.68 19.47
C TYR A 532 -11.47 -4.19 20.36
N ALA A 533 -12.69 -4.19 19.86
CA ALA A 533 -13.88 -3.79 20.62
C ALA A 533 -14.07 -4.65 21.88
N ARG A 534 -13.81 -5.96 21.78
CA ARG A 534 -13.83 -6.87 22.94
C ARG A 534 -12.80 -6.47 23.98
N ALA A 535 -11.55 -6.22 23.58
CA ALA A 535 -10.49 -5.79 24.50
C ALA A 535 -10.83 -4.44 25.15
N HIS A 536 -11.36 -3.49 24.39
CA HIS A 536 -11.84 -2.21 24.89
C HIS A 536 -12.94 -2.39 25.94
N ASN A 537 -13.98 -3.15 25.65
CA ASN A 537 -15.10 -3.40 26.56
C ASN A 537 -14.71 -4.14 27.85
N ILE A 538 -13.68 -5.00 27.81
CA ILE A 538 -13.14 -5.63 29.03
C ILE A 538 -12.56 -4.56 29.94
N LEU A 539 -11.76 -3.64 29.39
CA LEU A 539 -11.14 -2.56 30.16
C LEU A 539 -12.18 -1.56 30.70
N GLU A 540 -13.19 -1.22 29.93
CA GLU A 540 -14.31 -0.37 30.40
C GLU A 540 -15.03 -1.00 31.61
N LYS A 541 -15.28 -2.31 31.57
CA LYS A 541 -15.92 -3.03 32.67
C LYS A 541 -14.99 -3.23 33.87
N HIS A 542 -13.69 -3.32 33.65
CA HIS A 542 -12.68 -3.43 34.69
C HIS A 542 -12.54 -2.11 35.46
N GLY A 543 -12.59 -1.00 34.78
CA GLY A 543 -12.29 0.32 35.31
C GLY A 543 -10.78 0.62 35.32
N PRO A 544 -10.34 1.62 36.08
CA PRO A 544 -8.93 1.99 36.21
C PRO A 544 -8.07 0.83 36.71
N ILE A 545 -6.93 0.61 36.07
CA ILE A 545 -5.94 -0.42 36.44
C ILE A 545 -5.10 0.09 37.61
N ASP A 546 -5.00 -0.69 38.68
CA ASP A 546 -4.06 -0.44 39.77
C ASP A 546 -2.75 -1.20 39.55
N PHE A 547 -1.80 -0.52 38.90
CA PHE A 547 -0.49 -1.11 38.58
C PHE A 547 0.30 -1.56 39.84
N SER A 548 0.04 -0.97 41.01
CA SER A 548 0.75 -1.31 42.26
C SER A 548 0.36 -2.67 42.79
N LEU A 549 -0.82 -3.17 42.45
CA LEU A 549 -1.31 -4.49 42.85
C LEU A 549 -0.95 -5.59 41.85
N ALA A 550 -0.57 -5.25 40.61
CA ALA A 550 -0.34 -6.23 39.57
C ALA A 550 0.78 -7.22 39.89
N ASP A 551 0.47 -8.52 39.89
CA ASP A 551 1.45 -9.57 40.13
C ASP A 551 2.00 -10.16 38.83
N PRO A 552 3.29 -9.96 38.49
CA PRO A 552 3.89 -10.49 37.28
C PRO A 552 3.92 -12.03 37.22
N ARG A 553 3.78 -12.74 38.36
CA ARG A 553 3.69 -14.21 38.41
C ARG A 553 2.46 -14.73 37.68
N ALA A 554 1.43 -13.91 37.53
CA ALA A 554 0.25 -14.22 36.74
C ALA A 554 0.58 -14.51 35.25
N TYR A 555 1.69 -14.01 34.72
CA TYR A 555 2.12 -14.28 33.33
C TYR A 555 2.75 -15.66 33.14
N GLY A 556 2.93 -16.48 34.18
CA GLY A 556 3.45 -17.85 34.08
C GLY A 556 2.52 -18.86 33.41
N ASP A 557 1.22 -18.56 33.23
CA ASP A 557 0.32 -19.37 32.40
C ASP A 557 0.72 -19.32 30.93
N SER A 558 0.65 -20.46 30.22
CA SER A 558 1.14 -20.59 28.84
C SER A 558 0.49 -19.63 27.85
N LEU A 559 -0.84 -19.41 27.94
CA LEU A 559 -1.54 -18.48 27.04
C LEU A 559 -1.25 -17.03 27.38
N ARG A 560 -1.19 -16.68 28.68
CA ARG A 560 -0.83 -15.33 29.12
C ARG A 560 0.61 -14.99 28.76
N ARG A 561 1.53 -15.95 28.94
CA ARG A 561 2.92 -15.84 28.49
C ARG A 561 3.01 -15.62 26.98
N ALA A 562 2.28 -16.43 26.21
CA ALA A 562 2.26 -16.30 24.75
C ALA A 562 1.78 -14.92 24.30
N LEU A 563 0.70 -14.38 24.90
CA LEU A 563 0.20 -13.04 24.63
C LEU A 563 1.20 -11.94 25.02
N LEU A 564 1.83 -12.07 26.20
CA LEU A 564 2.85 -11.12 26.66
C LEU A 564 3.99 -11.03 25.64
N ILE A 565 4.57 -12.18 25.28
CA ILE A 565 5.67 -12.21 24.31
C ILE A 565 5.20 -11.72 22.92
N GLN A 566 3.99 -12.07 22.48
CA GLN A 566 3.45 -11.54 21.21
C GLN A 566 3.32 -10.01 21.25
N THR A 567 2.68 -9.45 22.27
CA THR A 567 2.50 -7.98 22.34
C THR A 567 3.83 -7.23 22.36
N LEU A 568 4.84 -7.78 23.06
CA LEU A 568 6.18 -7.19 23.16
C LEU A 568 7.03 -7.39 21.89
N THR A 569 6.69 -8.35 21.04
CA THR A 569 7.35 -8.58 19.74
C THR A 569 6.83 -7.63 18.65
N TYR A 570 5.63 -7.05 18.83
CA TYR A 570 4.99 -6.18 17.84
C TYR A 570 5.89 -5.06 17.30
N PRO A 571 6.61 -4.29 18.16
CA PRO A 571 7.44 -3.19 17.66
C PRO A 571 8.50 -3.63 16.67
N LEU A 572 9.10 -4.81 16.88
CA LEU A 572 10.10 -5.39 15.97
C LEU A 572 9.49 -5.88 14.67
N VAL A 573 8.37 -6.61 14.73
CA VAL A 573 7.69 -7.16 13.55
C VAL A 573 7.18 -6.03 12.66
N ALA A 574 6.56 -5.02 13.25
CA ALA A 574 6.03 -3.89 12.51
C ALA A 574 7.13 -3.03 11.88
N ALA A 575 8.28 -2.87 12.57
CA ALA A 575 9.45 -2.19 12.01
C ALA A 575 10.02 -2.96 10.81
N LYS A 576 10.23 -4.29 10.94
CA LYS A 576 10.68 -5.14 9.82
C LYS A 576 9.73 -5.08 8.64
N ALA A 577 8.42 -5.18 8.88
CA ALA A 577 7.41 -5.10 7.84
C ALA A 577 7.49 -3.75 7.09
N ALA A 578 7.74 -2.64 7.80
CA ALA A 578 7.94 -1.33 7.19
C ALA A 578 9.23 -1.24 6.38
N ASP A 579 10.35 -1.71 6.92
CA ASP A 579 11.68 -1.66 6.28
C ASP A 579 11.73 -2.56 5.02
N GLU A 580 11.00 -3.67 5.02
CA GLU A 580 10.91 -4.63 3.90
C GLU A 580 9.72 -4.35 2.96
N LEU A 581 8.90 -3.33 3.23
CA LEU A 581 7.69 -3.00 2.48
C LEU A 581 6.72 -4.20 2.38
N ARG A 582 6.48 -4.90 3.49
CA ARG A 582 5.67 -6.12 3.57
C ARG A 582 4.45 -5.96 4.50
N PRO A 583 3.43 -5.21 4.09
CA PRO A 583 2.25 -4.98 4.92
C PRO A 583 1.49 -6.26 5.29
N GLU A 584 1.58 -7.31 4.46
CA GLU A 584 0.99 -8.63 4.72
C GLU A 584 1.57 -9.33 5.95
N ASP A 585 2.82 -9.07 6.30
CA ASP A 585 3.45 -9.66 7.51
C ASP A 585 2.84 -9.03 8.76
N LEU A 586 2.60 -7.72 8.75
CA LEU A 586 1.89 -7.03 9.82
C LEU A 586 0.44 -7.53 9.95
N ALA A 587 -0.29 -7.65 8.83
CA ALA A 587 -1.66 -8.15 8.83
C ALA A 587 -1.75 -9.58 9.40
N SER A 588 -0.83 -10.46 8.99
CA SER A 588 -0.76 -11.85 9.48
C SER A 588 -0.41 -11.92 10.97
N TYR A 589 0.45 -11.01 11.44
CA TYR A 589 0.79 -10.92 12.86
C TYR A 589 -0.42 -10.52 13.71
N LEU A 590 -1.20 -9.52 13.28
CA LEU A 590 -2.39 -9.08 14.01
C LEU A 590 -3.45 -10.19 14.09
N LEU A 591 -3.62 -10.98 13.03
CA LEU A 591 -4.52 -12.15 13.07
C LEU A 591 -4.08 -13.16 14.12
N LYS A 592 -2.79 -13.52 14.16
CA LYS A 592 -2.25 -14.44 15.17
C LYS A 592 -2.46 -13.92 16.60
N LEU A 593 -2.25 -12.62 16.82
CA LEU A 593 -2.48 -11.99 18.12
C LEU A 593 -3.95 -12.08 18.52
N ALA A 594 -4.86 -11.75 17.59
CA ALA A 594 -6.31 -11.82 17.81
C ALA A 594 -6.76 -13.25 18.13
N ASP A 595 -6.25 -14.26 17.41
CA ASP A 595 -6.55 -15.68 17.67
C ASP A 595 -6.08 -16.11 19.06
N THR A 596 -4.86 -15.72 19.46
CA THR A 596 -4.33 -16.06 20.79
C THR A 596 -5.13 -15.38 21.89
N PHE A 597 -5.47 -14.08 21.70
CA PHE A 597 -6.29 -13.32 22.63
C PHE A 597 -7.69 -13.92 22.79
N ASN A 598 -8.37 -14.24 21.70
CA ASN A 598 -9.72 -14.79 21.73
C ASN A 598 -9.75 -16.20 22.39
N ARG A 599 -8.74 -17.05 22.12
CA ARG A 599 -8.60 -18.35 22.80
C ARG A 599 -8.35 -18.21 24.31
N TRP A 600 -7.50 -17.26 24.71
CA TRP A 600 -7.25 -16.98 26.11
C TRP A 600 -8.51 -16.47 26.80
N TYR A 601 -9.17 -15.46 26.23
CA TYR A 601 -10.37 -14.85 26.79
C TYR A 601 -11.52 -15.86 27.06
N GLN A 602 -11.66 -16.88 26.21
CA GLN A 602 -12.68 -17.93 26.38
C GLN A 602 -12.42 -18.83 27.60
N ARG A 603 -11.19 -18.93 28.07
CA ARG A 603 -10.76 -19.84 29.14
C ARG A 603 -10.48 -19.15 30.47
N ASP A 604 -10.14 -17.88 30.41
CA ASP A 604 -9.56 -17.16 31.53
C ASP A 604 -10.18 -15.76 31.67
N SER A 605 -11.13 -15.64 32.61
CA SER A 605 -11.82 -14.36 32.84
C SER A 605 -10.93 -13.34 33.53
N VAL A 606 -11.00 -12.09 33.06
CA VAL A 606 -10.37 -10.93 33.74
C VAL A 606 -11.29 -10.39 34.84
N ILE A 607 -12.57 -10.20 34.50
CA ILE A 607 -13.55 -9.53 35.37
C ILE A 607 -13.91 -10.37 36.58
N HIS A 608 -13.94 -11.69 36.43
CA HIS A 608 -14.30 -12.62 37.52
C HIS A 608 -13.10 -13.22 38.24
N GLU A 609 -11.86 -12.74 37.97
CA GLU A 609 -10.68 -13.13 38.70
C GLU A 609 -10.76 -12.66 40.14
N GLN A 610 -10.54 -13.60 41.09
CA GLN A 610 -10.64 -13.33 42.53
C GLN A 610 -9.32 -12.81 43.13
N ASP A 611 -8.19 -13.24 42.56
CA ASP A 611 -6.89 -12.74 42.96
C ASP A 611 -6.66 -11.35 42.39
N MET A 612 -6.57 -10.35 43.24
CA MET A 612 -6.43 -8.95 42.84
C MET A 612 -5.15 -8.72 42.01
N GLY A 613 -4.04 -9.36 42.37
CA GLY A 613 -2.78 -9.21 41.65
C GLY A 613 -2.83 -9.82 40.26
N ALA A 614 -3.43 -11.00 40.12
CA ALA A 614 -3.66 -11.64 38.84
C ALA A 614 -4.67 -10.86 37.98
N ARG A 615 -5.72 -10.30 38.61
CA ARG A 615 -6.74 -9.49 37.90
C ARG A 615 -6.12 -8.25 37.25
N GLU A 616 -5.31 -7.48 37.99
CA GLU A 616 -4.65 -6.30 37.47
C GLU A 616 -3.61 -6.66 36.40
N ALA A 617 -2.82 -7.72 36.58
CA ALA A 617 -1.88 -8.20 35.56
C ALA A 617 -2.59 -8.64 34.26
N LYS A 618 -3.75 -9.31 34.35
CA LYS A 618 -4.58 -9.67 33.21
C LYS A 618 -5.15 -8.42 32.50
N ALA A 619 -5.59 -7.41 33.26
CA ALA A 619 -6.07 -6.14 32.70
C ALA A 619 -4.96 -5.41 31.93
N ILE A 620 -3.73 -5.40 32.46
CA ILE A 620 -2.56 -4.87 31.74
C ILE A 620 -2.35 -5.63 30.43
N LEU A 621 -2.45 -6.95 30.41
CA LEU A 621 -2.30 -7.77 29.21
C LEU A 621 -3.37 -7.43 28.16
N VAL A 622 -4.64 -7.25 28.57
CA VAL A 622 -5.71 -6.79 27.68
C VAL A 622 -5.40 -5.41 27.11
N LYS A 623 -4.89 -4.49 27.95
CA LYS A 623 -4.47 -3.16 27.51
C LYS A 623 -3.39 -3.24 26.44
N LEU A 624 -2.36 -4.07 26.63
CA LEU A 624 -1.29 -4.26 25.64
C LEU A 624 -1.83 -4.80 24.32
N VAL A 625 -2.73 -5.79 24.35
CA VAL A 625 -3.37 -6.34 23.14
C VAL A 625 -4.18 -5.26 22.42
N ARG A 626 -5.00 -4.51 23.16
CA ARG A 626 -5.78 -3.39 22.59
C ARG A 626 -4.87 -2.36 21.92
N ASP A 627 -3.78 -1.98 22.58
CA ASP A 627 -2.86 -0.96 22.10
C ASP A 627 -2.11 -1.44 20.83
N VAL A 628 -1.70 -2.72 20.77
CA VAL A 628 -1.14 -3.34 19.55
C VAL A 628 -2.16 -3.36 18.40
N LEU A 629 -3.39 -3.78 18.67
CA LEU A 629 -4.44 -3.80 17.66
C LEU A 629 -4.75 -2.38 17.15
N SER A 630 -4.83 -1.40 18.05
CA SER A 630 -5.04 0.01 17.68
C SER A 630 -3.92 0.52 16.77
N SER A 631 -2.66 0.32 17.16
CA SER A 631 -1.49 0.71 16.39
C SER A 631 -1.45 0.03 15.02
N GLY A 632 -1.59 -1.30 15.00
CA GLY A 632 -1.50 -2.11 13.77
C GLY A 632 -2.64 -1.85 12.80
N LEU A 633 -3.89 -1.78 13.28
CA LEU A 633 -5.06 -1.46 12.44
C LEU A 633 -4.97 -0.05 11.88
N GLY A 634 -4.56 0.93 12.70
CA GLY A 634 -4.35 2.31 12.24
C GLY A 634 -3.34 2.41 11.11
N VAL A 635 -2.26 1.64 11.17
CA VAL A 635 -1.24 1.58 10.11
C VAL A 635 -1.77 0.88 8.85
N LEU A 636 -2.58 -0.18 8.98
CA LEU A 636 -3.25 -0.81 7.84
C LEU A 636 -4.40 0.07 7.28
N GLY A 637 -4.70 1.19 7.92
CA GLY A 637 -5.81 2.07 7.57
C GLY A 637 -7.19 1.44 7.84
N VAL A 638 -7.25 0.48 8.76
CA VAL A 638 -8.49 -0.15 9.23
C VAL A 638 -8.98 0.62 10.45
N PRO A 639 -10.17 1.22 10.41
CA PRO A 639 -10.71 1.97 11.54
C PRO A 639 -10.96 1.07 12.76
N VAL A 640 -10.60 1.55 13.95
CA VAL A 640 -10.97 0.87 15.21
C VAL A 640 -12.39 1.24 15.64
N LEU A 641 -13.03 0.34 16.39
CA LEU A 641 -14.41 0.46 16.86
C LEU A 641 -14.49 0.07 18.34
N GLU A 642 -14.98 0.97 19.18
CA GLU A 642 -15.16 0.70 20.61
C GLU A 642 -16.37 -0.21 20.86
N ARG A 643 -17.36 -0.14 19.97
CA ARG A 643 -18.57 -1.00 19.98
C ARG A 643 -18.78 -1.61 18.59
N MET A 644 -19.22 -2.86 18.59
CA MET A 644 -19.45 -3.57 17.36
C MET A 644 -20.50 -4.68 17.53
#